data_0ca93183d4fdf4a03c7cf44ebcf5f9d7
#
_entry.id   0ca93183d4fdf4a03c7cf44ebcf5f9d7
#
_cell.length_a   1.000
_cell.length_b   1.000
_cell.length_c   1.000
_cell.angle_alpha   90.00
_cell.angle_beta   90.00
_cell.angle_gamma   90.00
#
_symmetry.space_group_name_H-M   'P 1'
#
loop_
_entity.id
_entity.type
_entity.pdbx_description
1 polymer ?
#
loop_
_entity_poly.entity_id
_entity_poly.type
_entity_poly.pdbx_seq_one_letter_code
_entity_poly.pdbx_strand_id
1 'polypeptide(L)'
;MASLAAVVAFLPANGQGRTEINISSKAPSGIIDEMLYGQLFEHIYFSANNGVWNEMIFERSFEPEQYPGIHPRDGYFDGWFMDDDMVLHSPTRYEQPLKIDSLETCDFDVTMDVNWRSYKLARRSWSGGLLDIRFAFRNKQDGSPYYVRIHDPYYEGRTFTPAQTQSQIDAANEAAARAALQQQSATADFSICAMEVRESAGMGGRPGRRMSTLAALASAPASKQQVNEDQVWHKLRIASRGSKATVYWDDREVVSYDGLEQADRNYLTFWVNYTEATYRNIKVTSADGSKVLFQGTPGDVQIPDVAQQWNPFGDGKFNLVKGDAINMEYSQRIVAGKQMTGVSQGPQSIVPGETYVGSIYAKGKGTLVVGLRDENDVWFTQQSLGKVSKEWKKYEFSMPAGSNSGTGEFVIGVMPKGDVQIDQVTMSTQTGLDLGGFRPDILQAVKDLHPTCLRWPGGGYVAQYNWQWGIGPQENRRRWDHWMWMDYDQNCFGTDEFIKFCREVNSEPVMVVSVKFERPEDEYEQIKQDALNWLRYCNAPATDEWGAKRAANGHPEPYNVKYWEIDNEMWEMGIDRYERCVRDFGTAMREIDPSIKIIACGGFPEDEQFIKRSGNYFDYMSLHHYEQQGGYATGPVRLGQQYDRYAQWFKEGPNPNIKLFISEWNLNSIDWKTGLFAGGFLNTCEARDVVAMGAAALFIRRTDSPDWNNAFINFDYKDLFVAPNYQVTELWYNHFSKYRLAFEGETGDLSVSTTMEENGSGVIVKLVNPTENPIELVINGDWEKVSGTDYEYFAPGSLTVANSMENKNAVALKHGRARVNGTQVTLTVDPLSAGVLTIRK
;
A
#
# COMPACT_ATOMS: atom_id res chain seq x y z
N MET A 1 -19.59 -44.13 12.80
CA MET A 1 -20.74 -43.82 11.93
C MET A 1 -20.20 -42.85 10.86
N ALA A 2 -20.24 -43.32 9.62
CA ALA A 2 -19.63 -42.58 8.52
C ALA A 2 -20.53 -41.43 8.08
N SER A 3 -19.97 -40.22 8.02
CA SER A 3 -20.61 -39.04 7.43
C SER A 3 -20.33 -39.06 5.94
N LEU A 4 -21.35 -39.23 5.13
CA LEU A 4 -21.30 -39.08 3.67
C LEU A 4 -21.07 -37.58 3.34
N ALA A 5 -19.95 -37.29 2.73
CA ALA A 5 -19.77 -36.06 1.99
C ALA A 5 -20.42 -36.22 0.59
N ALA A 6 -21.49 -35.51 0.36
CA ALA A 6 -22.09 -35.45 -0.97
C ALA A 6 -21.17 -34.62 -1.89
N VAL A 7 -20.44 -35.29 -2.75
CA VAL A 7 -19.77 -34.69 -3.92
C VAL A 7 -20.86 -34.44 -4.95
N VAL A 8 -21.25 -33.18 -5.14
CA VAL A 8 -22.09 -32.78 -6.27
C VAL A 8 -21.17 -32.75 -7.50
N ALA A 9 -21.24 -33.79 -8.31
CA ALA A 9 -20.63 -33.82 -9.62
C ALA A 9 -21.46 -32.96 -10.57
N PHE A 10 -20.91 -31.86 -11.03
CA PHE A 10 -21.47 -31.12 -12.16
C PHE A 10 -21.23 -31.94 -13.43
N LEU A 11 -22.29 -32.46 -14.01
CA LEU A 11 -22.28 -32.96 -15.37
C LEU A 11 -22.42 -31.78 -16.33
N PRO A 12 -21.63 -31.69 -17.42
CA PRO A 12 -21.82 -30.66 -18.42
C PRO A 12 -23.13 -30.92 -19.17
N ALA A 13 -24.11 -30.05 -18.97
CA ALA A 13 -25.29 -30.00 -19.82
C ALA A 13 -24.92 -29.27 -21.12
N ASN A 14 -24.75 -29.99 -22.20
CA ASN A 14 -24.73 -29.43 -23.57
C ASN A 14 -26.14 -28.94 -23.91
N GLY A 15 -26.43 -27.64 -23.75
CA GLY A 15 -27.65 -26.99 -24.16
C GLY A 15 -27.54 -25.49 -23.93
N GLN A 16 -28.02 -24.65 -24.84
CA GLN A 16 -28.21 -23.22 -24.58
C GLN A 16 -29.04 -23.09 -23.31
N GLY A 17 -28.47 -22.55 -22.25
CA GLY A 17 -29.20 -22.25 -21.01
C GLY A 17 -30.29 -21.23 -21.36
N ARG A 18 -31.53 -21.50 -20.97
CA ARG A 18 -32.62 -20.53 -21.03
C ARG A 18 -33.10 -20.23 -19.64
N THR A 19 -33.22 -18.97 -19.32
CA THR A 19 -33.77 -18.52 -18.04
C THR A 19 -34.82 -17.42 -18.24
N GLU A 20 -35.75 -17.30 -17.29
CA GLU A 20 -36.85 -16.35 -17.37
C GLU A 20 -37.07 -15.65 -16.05
N ILE A 21 -37.17 -14.33 -16.11
CA ILE A 21 -37.46 -13.48 -14.97
C ILE A 21 -38.68 -12.59 -15.22
N ASN A 22 -39.40 -12.30 -14.14
CA ASN A 22 -40.57 -11.40 -14.14
C ASN A 22 -40.23 -10.20 -13.24
N ILE A 23 -40.14 -9.00 -13.84
CA ILE A 23 -39.78 -7.79 -13.12
C ILE A 23 -41.04 -7.02 -12.70
N SER A 24 -41.12 -6.66 -11.43
CA SER A 24 -42.13 -5.74 -10.91
C SER A 24 -41.60 -4.31 -10.99
N SER A 25 -42.09 -3.51 -11.91
CA SER A 25 -41.64 -2.15 -12.18
C SER A 25 -42.55 -1.02 -11.65
N LYS A 26 -43.60 -1.36 -10.92
CA LYS A 26 -44.57 -0.38 -10.39
C LYS A 26 -44.07 0.36 -9.15
N ALA A 27 -43.23 -0.30 -8.35
CA ALA A 27 -42.65 0.29 -7.14
C ALA A 27 -41.26 -0.27 -6.86
N PRO A 28 -40.31 0.55 -6.35
CA PRO A 28 -39.03 0.06 -5.89
C PRO A 28 -39.18 -0.95 -4.76
N SER A 29 -38.34 -1.97 -4.77
CA SER A 29 -38.24 -2.96 -3.70
C SER A 29 -37.23 -2.57 -2.63
N GLY A 30 -36.37 -1.56 -2.90
CA GLY A 30 -35.35 -1.04 -2.02
C GLY A 30 -34.62 0.15 -2.61
N ILE A 31 -33.70 0.68 -1.84
CA ILE A 31 -32.84 1.80 -2.23
C ILE A 31 -31.40 1.34 -2.23
N ILE A 32 -30.70 1.59 -3.31
CA ILE A 32 -29.25 1.38 -3.44
C ILE A 32 -28.57 2.70 -3.07
N ASP A 33 -27.57 2.63 -2.19
CA ASP A 33 -26.74 3.78 -1.85
C ASP A 33 -25.68 3.97 -2.95
N GLU A 34 -25.54 5.19 -3.44
CA GLU A 34 -24.53 5.51 -4.46
C GLU A 34 -23.09 5.38 -3.95
N MET A 35 -22.88 5.49 -2.64
CA MET A 35 -21.57 5.33 -2.00
C MET A 35 -20.95 3.92 -2.19
N LEU A 36 -21.66 3.02 -2.84
CA LEU A 36 -21.19 1.69 -3.23
C LEU A 36 -20.03 1.70 -4.22
N TYR A 37 -19.85 2.77 -5.00
CA TYR A 37 -18.89 2.87 -6.11
C TYR A 37 -17.62 3.63 -5.76
N GLY A 38 -17.16 3.56 -4.53
CA GLY A 38 -15.91 4.19 -4.06
C GLY A 38 -14.64 3.42 -4.38
N GLN A 39 -13.53 4.02 -4.01
CA GLN A 39 -12.18 3.48 -4.22
C GLN A 39 -11.32 3.65 -2.97
N LEU A 40 -10.39 2.70 -2.74
CA LEU A 40 -9.34 2.83 -1.75
C LEU A 40 -8.15 3.57 -2.35
N PHE A 41 -7.85 4.74 -1.84
CA PHE A 41 -6.67 5.50 -2.24
C PHE A 41 -5.58 5.42 -1.16
N GLU A 42 -4.61 4.56 -1.38
CA GLU A 42 -3.47 4.34 -0.49
C GLU A 42 -2.17 4.86 -1.11
N HIS A 43 -1.23 5.33 -0.28
CA HIS A 43 0.09 5.75 -0.71
C HIS A 43 0.97 4.54 -1.00
N ILE A 44 0.79 3.94 -2.16
CA ILE A 44 1.53 2.77 -2.63
C ILE A 44 2.41 3.15 -3.81
N TYR A 45 3.71 2.86 -3.73
CA TYR A 45 4.67 2.99 -4.84
C TYR A 45 4.53 4.31 -5.64
N PHE A 46 4.53 5.45 -4.95
CA PHE A 46 4.39 6.80 -5.53
C PHE A 46 3.05 7.07 -6.25
N SER A 47 2.01 6.27 -6.00
CA SER A 47 0.69 6.51 -6.61
C SER A 47 0.08 7.87 -6.26
N ALA A 48 0.33 8.36 -5.05
CA ALA A 48 -0.15 9.66 -4.59
C ALA A 48 0.81 10.80 -4.96
N ASN A 49 2.06 10.77 -4.46
CA ASN A 49 2.99 11.91 -4.55
C ASN A 49 3.48 12.23 -5.97
N ASN A 50 3.77 11.20 -6.78
CA ASN A 50 4.28 11.32 -8.16
C ASN A 50 3.34 10.64 -9.17
N GLY A 51 2.11 10.38 -8.75
CA GLY A 51 1.03 9.82 -9.54
C GLY A 51 -0.13 10.79 -9.67
N VAL A 52 -1.06 10.76 -8.73
CA VAL A 52 -2.21 11.70 -8.71
C VAL A 52 -1.74 13.15 -8.60
N TRP A 53 -0.78 13.42 -7.69
CA TRP A 53 -0.15 14.73 -7.57
C TRP A 53 0.88 14.93 -8.68
N ASN A 54 0.85 16.07 -9.34
CA ASN A 54 1.66 16.39 -10.51
C ASN A 54 3.11 16.81 -10.14
N GLU A 55 3.69 16.17 -9.12
CA GLU A 55 5.12 16.33 -8.81
C GLU A 55 5.93 15.35 -9.68
N MET A 56 6.82 15.88 -10.48
CA MET A 56 7.64 15.08 -11.41
C MET A 56 8.98 14.65 -10.80
N ILE A 57 9.39 15.26 -9.69
CA ILE A 57 10.67 15.01 -9.05
C ILE A 57 10.51 13.98 -7.92
N PHE A 58 11.30 12.93 -8.00
CA PHE A 58 11.51 11.96 -6.92
C PHE A 58 12.69 12.43 -6.08
N GLU A 59 12.62 12.26 -4.76
CA GLU A 59 13.68 12.67 -3.83
C GLU A 59 14.11 14.13 -3.99
N ARG A 60 13.21 15.01 -3.69
CA ARG A 60 13.42 16.46 -3.82
C ARG A 60 14.29 17.08 -2.72
N SER A 61 14.48 16.34 -1.59
CA SER A 61 15.25 16.77 -0.41
C SER A 61 16.71 16.33 -0.44
N PHE A 62 17.13 15.59 -1.45
CA PHE A 62 18.49 15.06 -1.59
C PHE A 62 19.00 14.22 -0.42
N GLU A 63 18.12 13.38 0.10
CA GLU A 63 18.47 12.46 1.17
C GLU A 63 19.17 11.20 0.63
N PRO A 64 20.02 10.52 1.41
CA PRO A 64 20.65 9.27 1.00
C PRO A 64 19.64 8.13 0.88
N GLU A 65 19.96 7.13 0.07
CA GLU A 65 19.10 5.95 -0.20
C GLU A 65 18.73 5.15 1.05
N GLN A 66 19.64 5.11 2.00
CA GLN A 66 19.37 4.56 3.32
C GLN A 66 19.77 5.63 4.32
N TYR A 67 18.85 6.01 5.16
CA TYR A 67 19.18 6.74 6.35
C TYR A 67 20.07 5.86 7.20
N PRO A 68 21.38 6.11 7.30
CA PRO A 68 22.15 5.50 8.35
C PRO A 68 21.68 6.13 9.65
N GLY A 69 20.66 5.50 10.21
CA GLY A 69 20.35 5.53 11.60
C GLY A 69 20.05 6.83 12.28
N ILE A 70 19.35 7.81 11.72
CA ILE A 70 18.80 8.87 12.56
C ILE A 70 17.40 9.26 12.05
N HIS A 71 16.44 8.44 12.41
CA HIS A 71 15.14 9.01 12.69
C HIS A 71 15.11 9.23 14.20
N PRO A 72 15.01 10.47 14.67
CA PRO A 72 14.69 10.68 16.06
C PRO A 72 13.40 9.91 16.34
N ARG A 73 13.35 9.22 17.45
CA ARG A 73 12.10 8.64 17.97
C ARG A 73 11.13 9.79 18.26
N ASP A 74 10.51 10.32 17.23
CA ASP A 74 9.36 11.21 17.39
C ASP A 74 8.05 10.42 17.50
N GLY A 75 8.16 9.24 18.08
CA GLY A 75 7.05 8.42 18.49
C GLY A 75 6.43 7.53 17.41
N TYR A 76 6.79 7.65 16.14
CA TYR A 76 6.06 7.02 15.03
C TYR A 76 6.87 6.07 14.17
N PHE A 77 8.20 5.90 14.44
CA PHE A 77 9.07 5.21 13.52
C PHE A 77 9.91 4.11 14.18
N ASP A 78 9.72 2.88 13.74
CA ASP A 78 10.53 1.72 14.11
C ASP A 78 11.64 1.49 13.06
N GLY A 79 12.53 2.47 12.89
CA GLY A 79 13.74 2.36 12.07
C GLY A 79 14.99 2.08 12.91
N TRP A 80 16.11 1.80 12.23
CA TRP A 80 17.43 1.82 12.88
C TRP A 80 17.76 3.24 13.31
N PHE A 81 18.26 3.43 14.53
CA PHE A 81 18.66 4.75 15.02
C PHE A 81 19.87 4.67 15.96
N MET A 82 20.59 5.78 16.03
CA MET A 82 21.67 5.99 16.99
C MET A 82 21.18 6.85 18.14
N ASP A 83 21.54 6.49 19.36
CA ASP A 83 21.33 7.36 20.51
C ASP A 83 22.55 8.28 20.77
N ASP A 84 22.42 9.17 21.75
CA ASP A 84 23.48 10.11 22.13
C ASP A 84 24.74 9.42 22.67
N ASP A 85 24.63 8.19 23.15
CA ASP A 85 25.74 7.36 23.63
C ASP A 85 26.39 6.53 22.50
N MET A 86 26.05 6.80 21.25
CA MET A 86 26.55 6.11 20.06
C MET A 86 26.21 4.61 20.05
N VAL A 87 25.08 4.23 20.60
CA VAL A 87 24.50 2.90 20.54
C VAL A 87 23.53 2.82 19.39
N LEU A 88 23.72 1.85 18.50
CA LEU A 88 22.82 1.55 17.39
C LEU A 88 21.66 0.69 17.89
N HIS A 89 20.45 1.17 17.72
CA HIS A 89 19.21 0.46 18.02
C HIS A 89 18.57 -0.07 16.75
N SER A 90 18.13 -1.33 16.80
CA SER A 90 17.36 -1.91 15.71
C SER A 90 15.90 -1.51 15.74
N PRO A 91 15.19 -1.59 14.58
CA PRO A 91 13.73 -1.58 14.57
C PRO A 91 13.18 -2.77 15.37
N THR A 92 12.03 -2.58 16.00
CA THR A 92 11.33 -3.62 16.75
C THR A 92 10.43 -4.47 15.87
N ARG A 93 10.26 -4.08 14.62
CA ARG A 93 9.25 -4.58 13.72
C ARG A 93 9.80 -4.80 12.33
N TYR A 94 9.58 -5.97 11.76
CA TYR A 94 9.96 -6.36 10.41
C TYR A 94 11.46 -6.54 10.14
N GLU A 95 11.73 -7.30 9.10
CA GLU A 95 13.07 -7.47 8.55
C GLU A 95 13.49 -6.19 7.81
N GLN A 96 14.18 -5.30 8.49
CA GLN A 96 14.85 -4.18 7.83
C GLN A 96 16.35 -4.38 7.86
N PRO A 97 17.00 -4.60 6.72
CA PRO A 97 18.47 -4.68 6.68
C PRO A 97 19.09 -3.29 6.86
N LEU A 98 20.15 -3.21 7.66
CA LEU A 98 21.03 -2.06 7.71
C LEU A 98 22.40 -2.47 7.17
N LYS A 99 22.73 -2.04 5.95
CA LYS A 99 24.03 -2.24 5.36
C LYS A 99 25.00 -1.19 5.92
N ILE A 100 26.10 -1.66 6.50
CA ILE A 100 27.08 -0.77 7.13
C ILE A 100 28.32 -0.54 6.29
N ASP A 101 28.79 -1.51 5.52
CA ASP A 101 29.96 -1.36 4.64
C ASP A 101 30.08 -2.51 3.63
N SER A 102 31.10 -2.45 2.78
CA SER A 102 31.54 -3.52 1.89
C SER A 102 33.05 -3.76 1.98
N LEU A 103 33.45 -5.02 1.96
CA LEU A 103 34.83 -5.44 2.02
C LEU A 103 35.25 -6.15 0.75
N GLU A 104 36.46 -5.87 0.25
CA GLU A 104 37.08 -6.53 -0.90
C GLU A 104 37.95 -7.75 -0.51
N THR A 105 37.77 -8.26 0.71
CA THR A 105 38.49 -9.41 1.24
C THR A 105 37.55 -10.38 1.93
N CYS A 106 37.91 -11.66 1.93
CA CYS A 106 37.24 -12.69 2.71
C CYS A 106 37.93 -12.99 4.07
N ASP A 107 39.08 -12.37 4.31
CA ASP A 107 39.91 -12.65 5.49
C ASP A 107 39.89 -11.44 6.44
N PHE A 108 39.02 -11.50 7.42
CA PHE A 108 38.79 -10.41 8.39
C PHE A 108 38.23 -10.93 9.71
N ASP A 109 38.29 -10.09 10.73
CA ASP A 109 37.52 -10.24 11.98
C ASP A 109 36.53 -9.11 12.13
N VAL A 110 35.25 -9.46 12.40
CA VAL A 110 34.25 -8.53 12.88
C VAL A 110 34.09 -8.67 14.37
N THR A 111 34.10 -7.58 15.12
CA THR A 111 33.81 -7.55 16.55
C THR A 111 32.76 -6.49 16.86
N MET A 112 31.86 -6.78 17.78
CA MET A 112 30.86 -5.84 18.27
C MET A 112 30.36 -6.27 19.64
N ASP A 113 29.84 -5.33 20.40
CA ASP A 113 29.03 -5.64 21.58
C ASP A 113 27.56 -5.67 21.15
N VAL A 114 26.81 -6.65 21.59
CA VAL A 114 25.41 -6.89 21.28
C VAL A 114 24.62 -6.97 22.58
N ASN A 115 23.53 -6.24 22.69
CA ASN A 115 22.53 -6.45 23.71
C ASN A 115 21.20 -6.76 23.01
N TRP A 116 20.78 -8.00 23.12
CA TRP A 116 19.55 -8.46 22.50
C TRP A 116 18.43 -8.52 23.52
N ARG A 117 17.43 -7.69 23.34
CA ARG A 117 16.24 -7.66 24.20
C ARG A 117 15.12 -8.44 23.55
N SER A 118 14.62 -9.47 24.24
CA SER A 118 13.37 -10.09 23.85
C SER A 118 12.25 -9.11 24.19
N TYR A 119 11.69 -8.50 23.16
CA TYR A 119 10.57 -7.60 23.37
C TYR A 119 9.32 -8.40 23.73
N LYS A 120 8.59 -7.96 24.79
CA LYS A 120 7.32 -8.55 25.24
C LYS A 120 6.15 -8.36 24.27
N LEU A 121 6.36 -7.71 23.14
CA LEU A 121 5.40 -7.60 22.05
C LEU A 121 5.60 -8.78 21.10
N ALA A 122 5.30 -9.98 21.58
CA ALA A 122 5.19 -11.16 20.75
C ALA A 122 4.04 -10.97 19.77
N ARG A 123 4.36 -10.44 18.59
CA ARG A 123 3.45 -10.49 17.46
C ARG A 123 3.68 -11.75 16.67
N ARG A 124 2.59 -12.33 16.19
CA ARG A 124 2.64 -13.36 15.17
C ARG A 124 3.43 -12.83 13.99
N SER A 125 4.64 -13.37 13.77
CA SER A 125 5.25 -13.23 12.49
C SER A 125 4.48 -14.08 11.48
N TRP A 126 4.27 -13.57 10.30
CA TRP A 126 3.79 -14.36 9.15
C TRP A 126 4.72 -15.56 8.85
N SER A 127 5.93 -15.52 9.34
CA SER A 127 6.97 -16.54 9.17
C SER A 127 7.02 -17.61 10.26
N GLY A 128 6.08 -17.63 11.20
CA GLY A 128 5.99 -18.69 12.21
C GLY A 128 6.62 -18.40 13.57
N GLY A 129 6.82 -17.13 13.94
CA GLY A 129 7.11 -16.73 15.33
C GLY A 129 8.53 -16.91 15.80
N LEU A 130 9.52 -16.87 14.90
CA LEU A 130 10.92 -16.99 15.25
C LEU A 130 11.53 -15.61 15.50
N LEU A 131 12.03 -15.39 16.72
CA LEU A 131 12.85 -14.24 17.06
C LEU A 131 14.30 -14.50 16.66
N ASP A 132 14.87 -13.69 15.81
CA ASP A 132 16.28 -13.80 15.49
C ASP A 132 16.94 -12.45 15.16
N ILE A 133 18.21 -12.37 15.45
CA ILE A 133 19.11 -11.33 14.95
C ILE A 133 20.11 -11.97 14.00
N ARG A 134 20.40 -11.29 12.90
CA ARG A 134 21.30 -11.78 11.86
C ARG A 134 22.33 -10.72 11.53
N PHE A 135 23.50 -11.16 11.23
CA PHE A 135 24.56 -10.32 10.69
C PHE A 135 25.13 -10.97 9.43
N ALA A 136 24.88 -10.34 8.28
CA ALA A 136 25.51 -10.74 7.03
C ALA A 136 26.97 -10.27 7.06
N PHE A 137 27.89 -11.18 6.88
CA PHE A 137 29.32 -10.89 6.99
C PHE A 137 30.08 -11.22 5.70
N ARG A 138 29.48 -11.95 4.80
CA ARG A 138 30.12 -12.43 3.58
C ARG A 138 29.11 -12.77 2.51
N ASN A 139 29.50 -12.71 1.24
CA ASN A 139 28.64 -13.05 0.10
C ASN A 139 29.12 -14.34 -0.60
N LYS A 140 28.20 -15.03 -1.26
CA LYS A 140 28.45 -16.02 -2.29
C LYS A 140 28.86 -15.32 -3.59
N GLN A 141 29.34 -16.10 -4.56
CA GLN A 141 29.65 -15.57 -5.90
C GLN A 141 28.44 -14.99 -6.64
N ASP A 142 27.23 -15.50 -6.35
CA ASP A 142 25.98 -14.99 -6.89
C ASP A 142 25.47 -13.70 -6.19
N GLY A 143 26.22 -13.18 -5.22
CA GLY A 143 25.87 -12.00 -4.43
C GLY A 143 24.98 -12.28 -3.22
N SER A 144 24.45 -13.47 -3.06
CA SER A 144 23.64 -13.81 -1.89
C SER A 144 24.47 -13.92 -0.61
N PRO A 145 23.94 -13.45 0.55
CA PRO A 145 24.76 -13.37 1.76
C PRO A 145 24.83 -14.67 2.56
N TYR A 146 25.94 -14.81 3.30
CA TYR A 146 26.06 -15.68 4.46
C TYR A 146 25.82 -14.86 5.72
N TYR A 147 25.08 -15.45 6.67
CA TYR A 147 24.72 -14.83 7.94
C TYR A 147 25.27 -15.60 9.12
N VAL A 148 25.70 -14.87 10.15
CA VAL A 148 25.62 -15.34 11.52
C VAL A 148 24.22 -15.03 12.03
N ARG A 149 23.54 -16.05 12.54
CA ARG A 149 22.19 -15.93 13.10
C ARG A 149 22.25 -16.34 14.57
N ILE A 150 21.64 -15.53 15.40
CA ILE A 150 21.36 -15.85 16.80
C ILE A 150 19.83 -15.95 16.90
N HIS A 151 19.34 -17.12 17.27
CA HIS A 151 17.94 -17.46 17.25
C HIS A 151 17.46 -17.83 18.63
N ASP A 152 16.35 -17.23 19.06
CA ASP A 152 15.59 -17.64 20.22
C ASP A 152 14.24 -18.21 19.76
N PRO A 153 13.99 -19.49 19.91
CA PRO A 153 12.71 -20.08 19.58
C PRO A 153 11.60 -19.69 20.55
N TYR A 154 11.93 -18.90 21.57
CA TYR A 154 10.97 -18.49 22.57
C TYR A 154 9.97 -17.48 22.05
N TYR A 155 8.83 -18.01 21.80
CA TYR A 155 7.60 -17.27 21.68
C TYR A 155 6.95 -17.27 23.08
N GLU A 156 7.00 -16.16 23.82
CA GLU A 156 6.01 -15.91 24.86
C GLU A 156 4.66 -15.72 24.13
N GLY A 157 4.06 -16.83 23.76
CA GLY A 157 2.71 -16.84 23.24
C GLY A 157 1.78 -16.31 24.32
N ARG A 158 1.63 -15.00 24.43
CA ARG A 158 0.31 -14.49 24.75
C ARG A 158 -0.53 -14.87 23.54
N THR A 159 -1.08 -16.08 23.62
CA THR A 159 -2.28 -16.39 22.89
C THR A 159 -3.27 -15.29 23.28
N PHE A 160 -3.43 -14.29 22.42
CA PHE A 160 -4.68 -13.55 22.38
C PHE A 160 -5.71 -14.63 22.08
N THR A 161 -6.37 -15.08 23.13
CA THR A 161 -7.54 -15.94 22.99
C THR A 161 -8.69 -14.98 22.79
N PRO A 162 -9.16 -14.77 21.55
CA PRO A 162 -10.43 -14.13 21.32
C PRO A 162 -11.49 -14.95 22.06
N ALA A 163 -12.62 -14.34 22.40
CA ALA A 163 -13.77 -15.08 22.92
C ALA A 163 -14.17 -16.12 21.86
N GLN A 164 -13.82 -17.38 22.08
CA GLN A 164 -13.94 -18.46 21.12
C GLN A 164 -15.14 -19.34 21.47
N THR A 165 -15.73 -19.94 20.45
CA THR A 165 -16.59 -21.08 20.67
C THR A 165 -15.79 -22.18 21.41
N GLN A 166 -16.43 -23.02 22.19
CA GLN A 166 -15.74 -24.08 22.94
C GLN A 166 -14.83 -24.91 22.02
N SER A 167 -15.26 -25.19 20.80
CA SER A 167 -14.48 -25.94 19.81
C SER A 167 -13.21 -25.17 19.32
N GLN A 168 -13.27 -23.85 19.28
CA GLN A 168 -12.12 -23.00 18.97
C GLN A 168 -11.15 -22.90 20.15
N ILE A 169 -11.67 -22.85 21.37
CA ILE A 169 -10.90 -22.92 22.60
C ILE A 169 -10.15 -24.26 22.67
N ASP A 170 -10.84 -25.37 22.36
CA ASP A 170 -10.23 -26.69 22.36
C ASP A 170 -9.15 -26.82 21.28
N ALA A 171 -9.39 -26.31 20.06
CA ALA A 171 -8.42 -26.32 19.00
C ALA A 171 -7.20 -25.39 19.28
N ALA A 172 -7.43 -24.25 19.94
CA ALA A 172 -6.38 -23.35 20.35
C ALA A 172 -5.56 -23.94 21.52
N ASN A 173 -6.20 -24.58 22.47
CA ASN A 173 -5.54 -25.29 23.56
C ASN A 173 -4.71 -26.47 23.03
N GLU A 174 -5.21 -27.24 22.06
CA GLU A 174 -4.42 -28.27 21.36
C GLU A 174 -3.24 -27.67 20.59
N ALA A 175 -3.44 -26.57 19.87
CA ALA A 175 -2.38 -25.89 19.16
C ALA A 175 -1.34 -25.30 20.13
N ALA A 176 -1.78 -24.69 21.23
CA ALA A 176 -0.92 -24.22 22.31
C ALA A 176 -0.15 -25.33 23.01
N ALA A 177 -0.82 -26.50 23.27
CA ALA A 177 -0.18 -27.67 23.82
C ALA A 177 0.87 -28.27 22.86
N ARG A 178 0.60 -28.32 21.57
CA ARG A 178 1.57 -28.74 20.53
C ARG A 178 2.74 -27.76 20.43
N ALA A 179 2.47 -26.45 20.48
CA ALA A 179 3.50 -25.41 20.48
C ALA A 179 4.35 -25.47 21.74
N ALA A 180 3.74 -25.69 22.91
CA ALA A 180 4.45 -25.88 24.17
C ALA A 180 5.34 -27.13 24.16
N LEU A 181 4.89 -28.24 23.58
CA LEU A 181 5.68 -29.45 23.37
C LEU A 181 6.85 -29.24 22.41
N GLN A 182 6.63 -28.47 21.33
CA GLN A 182 7.67 -28.04 20.41
C GLN A 182 8.65 -27.06 21.08
N GLN A 183 8.16 -26.16 21.92
CA GLN A 183 8.98 -25.22 22.71
C GLN A 183 9.86 -25.90 23.76
N GLN A 184 9.40 -26.98 24.38
CA GLN A 184 10.20 -27.77 25.32
C GLN A 184 11.40 -28.47 24.64
N SER A 185 11.32 -28.69 23.33
CA SER A 185 12.40 -29.29 22.53
C SER A 185 13.24 -28.25 21.77
N ALA A 186 12.81 -27.01 21.66
CA ALA A 186 13.52 -25.98 20.93
C ALA A 186 14.48 -25.22 21.86
N THR A 187 15.75 -25.28 21.57
CA THR A 187 16.83 -24.50 22.23
C THR A 187 17.17 -23.29 21.40
N ALA A 188 17.56 -22.19 22.05
CA ALA A 188 18.25 -21.10 21.34
C ALA A 188 19.47 -21.65 20.62
N ASP A 189 19.86 -21.05 19.51
CA ASP A 189 21.03 -21.50 18.76
C ASP A 189 21.82 -20.33 18.16
N PHE A 190 23.12 -20.60 17.98
CA PHE A 190 24.01 -19.85 17.10
C PHE A 190 24.14 -20.62 15.80
N SER A 191 23.96 -19.99 14.67
CA SER A 191 24.09 -20.67 13.38
C SER A 191 24.81 -19.81 12.35
N ILE A 192 25.51 -20.49 11.44
CA ILE A 192 25.97 -19.90 10.18
C ILE A 192 24.99 -20.37 9.11
N CYS A 193 24.38 -19.43 8.41
CA CYS A 193 23.27 -19.68 7.49
C CYS A 193 23.57 -19.12 6.10
N ALA A 194 22.86 -19.66 5.11
CA ALA A 194 22.78 -19.10 3.77
C ALA A 194 21.33 -19.04 3.31
N MET A 195 21.04 -18.11 2.40
CA MET A 195 19.74 -18.09 1.74
C MET A 195 19.65 -19.22 0.73
N GLU A 196 18.57 -19.99 0.79
CA GLU A 196 18.20 -20.99 -0.19
C GLU A 196 16.88 -20.59 -0.85
N VAL A 197 16.86 -20.68 -2.18
CA VAL A 197 15.61 -20.52 -2.93
C VAL A 197 14.97 -21.89 -3.05
N ARG A 198 13.83 -22.11 -2.43
CA ARG A 198 13.03 -23.32 -2.57
C ARG A 198 11.77 -23.02 -3.38
N GLU A 199 11.49 -23.90 -4.34
CA GLU A 199 10.19 -23.91 -4.97
C GLU A 199 9.24 -24.66 -4.03
N SER A 200 8.24 -23.97 -3.48
CA SER A 200 7.19 -24.66 -2.75
C SER A 200 6.36 -25.50 -3.71
N ALA A 201 6.10 -26.75 -3.38
CA ALA A 201 5.14 -27.53 -4.13
C ALA A 201 3.79 -26.82 -4.06
N GLY A 202 3.21 -26.52 -5.23
CA GLY A 202 1.90 -25.90 -5.30
C GLY A 202 0.86 -26.78 -4.62
N MET A 203 0.10 -26.23 -3.70
CA MET A 203 -1.05 -26.91 -3.09
C MET A 203 -2.35 -26.39 -3.71
N GLY A 204 -3.23 -27.30 -4.11
CA GLY A 204 -4.57 -26.94 -4.59
C GLY A 204 -4.62 -26.21 -5.94
N GLY A 205 -3.72 -26.56 -6.90
CA GLY A 205 -3.74 -25.99 -8.25
C GLY A 205 -3.03 -24.64 -8.40
N ARG A 206 -2.36 -24.17 -7.36
CA ARG A 206 -1.52 -22.97 -7.42
C ARG A 206 -0.11 -23.32 -7.92
N PRO A 207 0.51 -22.51 -8.81
CA PRO A 207 1.93 -22.64 -9.10
C PRO A 207 2.74 -22.52 -7.81
N GLY A 208 3.80 -23.32 -7.67
CA GLY A 208 4.73 -23.20 -6.57
C GLY A 208 5.31 -21.78 -6.52
N ARG A 209 5.35 -21.15 -5.34
CA ARG A 209 6.06 -19.89 -5.15
C ARG A 209 7.55 -20.19 -4.93
N ARG A 210 8.41 -19.41 -5.57
CA ARG A 210 9.81 -19.31 -5.14
C ARG A 210 9.82 -18.63 -3.78
N MET A 211 10.21 -19.37 -2.76
CA MET A 211 10.39 -18.83 -1.40
C MET A 211 11.87 -18.87 -1.06
N SER A 212 12.39 -17.73 -0.64
CA SER A 212 13.74 -17.68 -0.06
C SER A 212 13.64 -18.11 1.39
N THR A 213 14.37 -19.16 1.76
CA THR A 213 14.45 -19.66 3.14
C THR A 213 15.87 -19.59 3.63
N LEU A 214 16.05 -19.26 4.91
CA LEU A 214 17.34 -19.28 5.55
C LEU A 214 17.67 -20.70 6.00
N ALA A 215 18.72 -21.30 5.44
CA ALA A 215 19.18 -22.64 5.77
C ALA A 215 20.44 -22.59 6.64
N ALA A 216 20.42 -23.29 7.76
CA ALA A 216 21.60 -23.43 8.62
C ALA A 216 22.62 -24.37 7.97
N LEU A 217 23.85 -23.89 7.78
CA LEU A 217 25.00 -24.65 7.33
C LEU A 217 25.71 -25.33 8.50
N ALA A 218 25.72 -24.64 9.63
CA ALA A 218 26.19 -25.16 10.91
C ALA A 218 25.39 -24.48 12.03
N SER A 219 25.13 -25.21 13.12
CA SER A 219 24.44 -24.66 14.30
C SER A 219 24.95 -25.29 15.58
N ALA A 220 24.87 -24.54 16.68
CA ALA A 220 25.16 -24.98 18.01
C ALA A 220 24.11 -24.49 19.00
N PRO A 221 23.61 -25.36 19.91
CA PRO A 221 22.60 -24.95 20.88
C PRO A 221 23.18 -23.96 21.90
N ALA A 222 22.34 -23.06 22.35
CA ALA A 222 22.63 -22.09 23.39
C ALA A 222 21.51 -22.07 24.44
N SER A 223 21.83 -21.67 25.67
CA SER A 223 20.78 -21.35 26.63
C SER A 223 20.21 -19.98 26.33
N LYS A 224 18.94 -19.77 26.69
CA LYS A 224 18.27 -18.45 26.54
C LYS A 224 19.04 -17.35 27.27
N GLN A 225 19.54 -17.63 28.48
CA GLN A 225 20.32 -16.69 29.23
C GLN A 225 21.60 -16.27 28.51
N GLN A 226 22.16 -17.14 27.65
CA GLN A 226 23.38 -16.83 26.90
C GLN A 226 23.10 -15.89 25.70
N VAL A 227 21.94 -15.89 25.13
CA VAL A 227 21.62 -15.15 23.88
C VAL A 227 20.69 -13.97 24.09
N ASN A 228 19.85 -14.02 25.09
CA ASN A 228 18.76 -13.08 25.30
C ASN A 228 18.49 -12.83 26.79
N GLU A 229 19.37 -12.08 27.43
CA GLU A 229 19.21 -11.61 28.79
C GLU A 229 19.11 -10.09 28.78
N ASP A 230 18.01 -9.56 29.28
CA ASP A 230 17.75 -8.12 29.28
C ASP A 230 18.88 -7.34 29.94
N GLN A 231 19.37 -6.32 29.24
CA GLN A 231 20.37 -5.34 29.68
C GLN A 231 21.80 -5.85 29.82
N VAL A 232 22.10 -7.06 29.39
CA VAL A 232 23.50 -7.59 29.38
C VAL A 232 24.12 -7.40 28.00
N TRP A 233 25.32 -6.84 27.99
CA TRP A 233 26.13 -6.71 26.79
C TRP A 233 27.00 -7.95 26.58
N HIS A 234 26.87 -8.57 25.42
CA HIS A 234 27.66 -9.70 24.97
C HIS A 234 28.60 -9.27 23.86
N LYS A 235 29.74 -9.91 23.77
CA LYS A 235 30.73 -9.68 22.72
C LYS A 235 30.57 -10.72 21.62
N LEU A 236 30.17 -10.28 20.45
CA LEU A 236 30.19 -11.09 19.22
C LEU A 236 31.47 -10.87 18.45
N ARG A 237 32.15 -11.95 18.06
CA ARG A 237 33.28 -11.92 17.12
C ARG A 237 33.05 -12.96 16.02
N ILE A 238 33.28 -12.56 14.78
CA ILE A 238 33.19 -13.40 13.59
C ILE A 238 34.57 -13.37 12.94
N ALA A 239 35.26 -14.51 12.93
CA ALA A 239 36.56 -14.68 12.26
C ALA A 239 36.34 -15.37 10.91
N SER A 240 36.60 -14.68 9.82
CA SER A 240 36.46 -15.18 8.44
C SER A 240 37.87 -15.41 7.86
N ARG A 241 38.15 -16.63 7.37
CA ARG A 241 39.46 -17.07 6.85
C ARG A 241 39.27 -18.02 5.68
N GLY A 242 39.71 -17.66 4.50
CA GLY A 242 39.53 -18.52 3.34
C GLY A 242 38.07 -18.99 3.14
N SER A 243 37.85 -20.29 3.18
CA SER A 243 36.52 -20.90 3.14
C SER A 243 35.84 -21.08 4.50
N LYS A 244 36.51 -20.69 5.60
CA LYS A 244 36.05 -20.95 6.96
C LYS A 244 35.59 -19.67 7.68
N ALA A 245 34.50 -19.75 8.40
CA ALA A 245 34.10 -18.76 9.40
C ALA A 245 33.91 -19.42 10.76
N THR A 246 34.32 -18.70 11.81
CA THR A 246 34.15 -19.10 13.20
C THR A 246 33.54 -17.98 14.00
N VAL A 247 32.50 -18.28 14.74
CA VAL A 247 31.74 -17.33 15.58
C VAL A 247 32.11 -17.54 17.05
N TYR A 248 32.38 -16.45 17.71
CA TYR A 248 32.68 -16.41 19.14
C TYR A 248 31.65 -15.53 19.86
N TRP A 249 31.16 -16.02 20.99
CA TRP A 249 30.30 -15.30 21.90
C TRP A 249 30.98 -15.23 23.29
N ASP A 250 31.19 -14.03 23.77
CA ASP A 250 31.97 -13.78 24.98
C ASP A 250 33.34 -14.49 24.99
N ASP A 251 34.05 -14.33 23.86
CA ASP A 251 35.38 -14.92 23.59
C ASP A 251 35.42 -16.47 23.54
N ARG A 252 34.25 -17.15 23.58
CA ARG A 252 34.14 -18.61 23.42
C ARG A 252 33.68 -18.95 22.01
N GLU A 253 34.34 -19.89 21.37
CA GLU A 253 33.89 -20.45 20.09
C GLU A 253 32.53 -21.11 20.29
N VAL A 254 31.56 -20.73 19.50
CA VAL A 254 30.17 -21.26 19.56
C VAL A 254 29.81 -22.05 18.32
N VAL A 255 30.17 -21.60 17.13
CA VAL A 255 29.92 -22.34 15.90
C VAL A 255 30.98 -22.01 14.85
N SER A 256 31.32 -22.99 14.03
CA SER A 256 32.18 -22.79 12.85
C SER A 256 31.69 -23.58 11.66
N TYR A 257 31.99 -23.06 10.47
CA TYR A 257 31.68 -23.73 9.21
C TYR A 257 32.82 -23.52 8.22
N ASP A 258 33.18 -24.59 7.51
CA ASP A 258 34.16 -24.57 6.41
C ASP A 258 33.48 -25.03 5.13
N GLY A 259 33.55 -24.23 4.10
CA GLY A 259 32.80 -24.46 2.83
C GLY A 259 32.16 -23.19 2.30
N LEU A 260 32.52 -22.02 2.85
CA LEU A 260 32.04 -20.73 2.36
C LEU A 260 32.71 -20.40 1.00
N GLU A 261 31.90 -19.92 0.07
CA GLU A 261 32.38 -19.39 -1.21
C GLU A 261 33.20 -18.11 -0.98
N GLN A 262 34.08 -17.80 -1.91
CA GLN A 262 34.85 -16.57 -1.94
C GLN A 262 34.30 -15.63 -2.98
N ALA A 263 33.79 -14.46 -2.55
CA ALA A 263 33.37 -13.38 -3.42
C ALA A 263 34.35 -12.23 -3.41
N ASP A 264 34.44 -11.51 -4.52
CA ASP A 264 35.32 -10.33 -4.64
C ASP A 264 34.86 -9.18 -3.75
N ARG A 265 33.56 -9.13 -3.44
CA ARG A 265 32.96 -8.12 -2.58
C ARG A 265 32.01 -8.75 -1.55
N ASN A 266 32.18 -8.38 -0.29
CA ASN A 266 31.39 -8.87 0.83
C ASN A 266 30.69 -7.71 1.52
N TYR A 267 29.40 -7.83 1.77
CA TYR A 267 28.59 -6.79 2.41
C TYR A 267 28.35 -7.12 3.87
N LEU A 268 28.56 -6.13 4.73
CA LEU A 268 28.26 -6.22 6.15
C LEU A 268 26.85 -5.61 6.38
N THR A 269 25.93 -6.43 6.87
CA THR A 269 24.53 -5.99 7.01
C THR A 269 23.91 -6.56 8.27
N PHE A 270 23.30 -5.71 9.08
CA PHE A 270 22.47 -6.11 10.22
C PHE A 270 21.06 -6.45 9.77
N TRP A 271 20.48 -7.44 10.43
CA TRP A 271 19.08 -7.82 10.30
C TRP A 271 18.51 -8.14 11.66
N VAL A 272 17.25 -7.79 11.88
CA VAL A 272 16.46 -8.24 13.02
C VAL A 272 15.14 -8.76 12.53
N ASN A 273 14.57 -9.73 13.22
CA ASN A 273 13.30 -10.33 12.87
C ASN A 273 12.41 -10.37 14.11
N TYR A 274 11.45 -9.46 14.18
CA TYR A 274 10.49 -9.30 15.26
C TYR A 274 11.07 -9.20 16.68
N THR A 275 12.25 -8.63 16.81
CA THR A 275 12.94 -8.45 18.07
C THR A 275 13.72 -7.15 18.08
N GLU A 276 14.15 -6.70 19.24
CA GLU A 276 15.00 -5.52 19.40
C GLU A 276 16.41 -5.95 19.76
N ALA A 277 17.41 -5.37 19.10
CA ALA A 277 18.80 -5.52 19.47
C ALA A 277 19.53 -4.18 19.41
N THR A 278 20.48 -4.01 20.31
CA THR A 278 21.36 -2.84 20.34
C THR A 278 22.79 -3.27 20.12
N TYR A 279 23.56 -2.42 19.42
CA TYR A 279 24.92 -2.71 19.02
C TYR A 279 25.82 -1.51 19.30
N ARG A 280 27.06 -1.76 19.73
CA ARG A 280 28.10 -0.74 19.89
C ARG A 280 29.48 -1.34 19.64
N ASN A 281 30.53 -0.51 19.59
CA ASN A 281 31.93 -0.92 19.44
C ASN A 281 32.15 -1.78 18.18
N ILE A 282 31.46 -1.48 17.08
CA ILE A 282 31.57 -2.23 15.84
C ILE A 282 32.91 -1.97 15.20
N LYS A 283 33.70 -3.04 14.97
CA LYS A 283 35.02 -2.96 14.38
C LYS A 283 35.31 -4.15 13.47
N VAL A 284 35.90 -3.87 12.31
CA VAL A 284 36.37 -4.88 11.36
C VAL A 284 37.85 -4.68 11.18
N THR A 285 38.61 -5.75 11.31
CA THR A 285 40.09 -5.74 11.11
C THR A 285 40.49 -6.77 10.07
N SER A 286 41.64 -6.56 9.43
CA SER A 286 42.29 -7.61 8.66
C SER A 286 42.56 -8.85 9.52
N ALA A 287 42.68 -10.02 8.90
CA ALA A 287 42.84 -11.29 9.58
C ALA A 287 44.05 -11.36 10.54
N ASP A 288 45.11 -10.62 10.26
CA ASP A 288 46.30 -10.49 11.10
C ASP A 288 46.18 -9.35 12.14
N GLY A 289 45.05 -8.65 12.18
CA GLY A 289 44.81 -7.54 13.08
C GLY A 289 45.61 -6.26 12.81
N SER A 290 46.45 -6.25 11.76
CA SER A 290 47.34 -5.13 11.46
C SER A 290 46.63 -3.89 10.91
N LYS A 291 45.48 -4.07 10.28
CA LYS A 291 44.73 -3.00 9.62
C LYS A 291 43.26 -2.96 10.11
N VAL A 292 42.78 -1.77 10.46
CA VAL A 292 41.34 -1.53 10.67
C VAL A 292 40.71 -1.29 9.31
N LEU A 293 39.75 -2.12 8.97
CA LEU A 293 39.02 -2.05 7.72
C LEU A 293 37.73 -1.19 7.88
N PHE A 294 37.12 -1.32 9.04
CA PHE A 294 35.97 -0.50 9.45
C PHE A 294 35.98 -0.33 10.97
N GLN A 295 35.66 0.83 11.47
CA GLN A 295 35.47 1.07 12.90
C GLN A 295 34.48 2.23 13.06
N GLY A 296 33.54 2.04 13.93
CA GLY A 296 32.59 3.07 14.30
C GLY A 296 31.18 2.54 14.27
N THR A 297 30.27 3.48 14.28
CA THR A 297 28.86 3.21 14.19
C THR A 297 28.40 3.37 12.74
N PRO A 298 27.25 2.83 12.33
CA PRO A 298 26.74 3.05 11.00
C PRO A 298 26.50 4.52 10.62
N GLY A 299 26.55 5.46 11.57
CA GLY A 299 26.57 6.90 11.29
C GLY A 299 27.86 7.38 10.59
N ASP A 300 28.93 6.58 10.61
CA ASP A 300 30.16 6.79 9.85
C ASP A 300 30.12 6.05 8.48
N VAL A 301 28.99 5.42 8.14
CA VAL A 301 28.81 4.75 6.85
C VAL A 301 28.98 5.75 5.73
N GLN A 302 29.64 5.34 4.68
CA GLN A 302 29.83 6.18 3.50
C GLN A 302 28.48 6.67 2.98
N ILE A 303 28.21 7.93 3.23
CA ILE A 303 27.11 8.65 2.62
C ILE A 303 27.41 8.66 1.11
N PRO A 304 26.46 8.25 0.24
CA PRO A 304 26.69 8.29 -1.19
C PRO A 304 27.00 9.72 -1.61
N ASP A 305 27.84 9.88 -2.64
CA ASP A 305 28.22 11.21 -3.15
C ASP A 305 27.00 11.97 -3.72
N VAL A 306 25.99 11.23 -4.17
CA VAL A 306 24.75 11.76 -4.78
C VAL A 306 23.54 11.13 -4.11
N ALA A 307 22.50 11.92 -3.91
CA ALA A 307 21.23 11.48 -3.32
C ALA A 307 20.54 10.39 -4.14
N GLN A 308 19.70 9.62 -3.48
CA GLN A 308 18.81 8.62 -4.08
C GLN A 308 18.05 9.20 -5.29
N GLN A 309 17.79 8.41 -6.31
CA GLN A 309 17.08 8.79 -7.54
C GLN A 309 17.78 9.81 -8.45
N TRP A 310 18.95 10.32 -8.08
CA TRP A 310 19.70 11.27 -8.86
C TRP A 310 20.97 10.64 -9.46
N ASN A 311 21.26 10.96 -10.71
CA ASN A 311 22.43 10.47 -11.45
C ASN A 311 23.44 11.60 -11.64
N PRO A 312 24.72 11.43 -11.28
CA PRO A 312 25.75 12.44 -11.51
C PRO A 312 26.18 12.48 -12.97
N PHE A 313 26.50 13.66 -13.46
CA PHE A 313 27.14 13.85 -14.77
C PHE A 313 28.22 14.94 -14.73
N GLY A 314 29.14 14.92 -15.69
CA GLY A 314 30.25 15.88 -15.82
C GLY A 314 31.53 15.39 -15.11
N ASP A 315 32.53 16.32 -15.03
CA ASP A 315 33.90 16.02 -14.54
C ASP A 315 34.19 16.60 -13.15
N GLY A 316 33.14 16.92 -12.39
CA GLY A 316 33.27 17.56 -11.08
C GLY A 316 33.24 16.60 -9.90
N LYS A 317 32.92 17.12 -8.73
CA LYS A 317 32.81 16.38 -7.47
C LYS A 317 31.45 16.59 -6.85
N PHE A 318 31.00 15.54 -6.17
CA PHE A 318 29.70 15.51 -5.50
C PHE A 318 29.89 15.11 -4.04
N ASN A 319 29.07 15.66 -3.18
CA ASN A 319 28.88 15.13 -1.83
C ASN A 319 27.56 15.59 -1.23
N LEU A 320 26.98 14.78 -0.36
CA LEU A 320 25.88 15.18 0.49
C LEU A 320 26.42 15.94 1.71
N VAL A 321 25.80 17.07 2.04
CA VAL A 321 26.21 17.92 3.17
C VAL A 321 25.18 17.79 4.27
N LYS A 322 25.57 17.23 5.41
CA LYS A 322 24.70 17.05 6.57
C LYS A 322 24.57 18.34 7.38
N GLY A 323 23.37 18.61 7.90
CA GLY A 323 23.09 19.72 8.81
C GLY A 323 23.05 21.10 8.19
N ASP A 324 23.08 21.19 6.87
CA ASP A 324 23.02 22.44 6.12
C ASP A 324 22.08 22.26 4.91
N ALA A 325 20.79 22.17 5.19
CA ALA A 325 19.70 21.91 4.26
C ALA A 325 18.54 22.88 4.50
N ILE A 326 17.63 22.98 3.55
CA ILE A 326 16.37 23.71 3.70
C ILE A 326 15.36 22.84 4.46
N ASN A 327 15.36 21.54 4.14
CA ASN A 327 14.47 20.57 4.74
C ASN A 327 15.23 19.28 4.99
N MET A 328 14.83 18.53 6.03
CA MET A 328 15.49 17.30 6.44
C MET A 328 16.96 17.52 6.87
N GLU A 329 17.85 16.58 6.57
CA GLU A 329 19.22 16.60 7.10
C GLU A 329 20.28 16.91 6.06
N TYR A 330 20.04 16.60 4.79
CA TYR A 330 21.06 16.68 3.76
C TYR A 330 20.70 17.63 2.63
N SER A 331 21.75 18.14 1.98
CA SER A 331 21.64 18.86 0.72
C SER A 331 22.74 18.36 -0.23
N GLN A 332 22.52 18.46 -1.54
CA GLN A 332 23.48 18.03 -2.55
C GLN A 332 24.46 19.14 -2.89
N ARG A 333 25.77 18.95 -2.65
CA ARG A 333 26.81 19.85 -3.13
C ARG A 333 27.39 19.33 -4.43
N ILE A 334 27.59 20.26 -5.38
CA ILE A 334 28.13 20.03 -6.71
C ILE A 334 29.29 21.01 -6.93
N VAL A 335 30.49 20.49 -7.12
CA VAL A 335 31.70 21.29 -7.44
C VAL A 335 32.05 21.02 -8.90
N ALA A 336 31.74 21.95 -9.78
CA ALA A 336 31.94 21.79 -11.22
C ALA A 336 33.42 21.84 -11.60
N GLY A 337 33.83 20.91 -12.47
CA GLY A 337 35.15 20.84 -13.04
C GLY A 337 35.38 21.81 -14.21
N LYS A 338 35.87 21.30 -15.33
CA LYS A 338 36.13 22.04 -16.56
C LYS A 338 34.90 22.14 -17.45
N GLN A 339 33.93 21.23 -17.25
CA GLN A 339 32.67 21.20 -17.98
C GLN A 339 31.50 21.48 -17.02
N MET A 340 30.31 21.64 -17.54
CA MET A 340 29.10 21.66 -16.74
C MET A 340 28.95 20.32 -15.99
N THR A 341 28.75 20.41 -14.72
CA THR A 341 28.64 19.25 -13.82
C THR A 341 27.33 19.35 -13.07
N GLY A 342 26.67 18.24 -12.87
CA GLY A 342 25.40 18.29 -12.19
C GLY A 342 24.78 16.93 -11.90
N VAL A 343 23.49 16.96 -11.59
CA VAL A 343 22.68 15.78 -11.36
C VAL A 343 21.49 15.77 -12.30
N SER A 344 21.04 14.57 -12.67
CA SER A 344 19.88 14.39 -13.54
C SER A 344 18.94 13.31 -13.01
N GLN A 345 17.68 13.39 -13.41
CA GLN A 345 16.66 12.43 -13.05
C GLN A 345 15.67 12.20 -14.20
N GLY A 346 15.37 10.95 -14.52
CA GLY A 346 14.43 10.54 -15.56
C GLY A 346 13.93 9.11 -15.36
N PRO A 347 13.03 8.64 -16.24
CA PRO A 347 12.55 9.31 -17.44
C PRO A 347 11.47 10.38 -17.17
N GLN A 348 11.46 11.43 -18.01
CA GLN A 348 10.45 12.48 -18.02
C GLN A 348 9.77 12.53 -19.40
N SER A 349 8.44 12.68 -19.44
CA SER A 349 7.69 12.84 -20.69
C SER A 349 7.76 14.28 -21.16
N ILE A 350 8.14 14.48 -22.43
CA ILE A 350 8.18 15.81 -23.08
C ILE A 350 6.99 15.93 -24.02
N VAL A 351 6.06 16.82 -23.65
CA VAL A 351 4.79 17.03 -24.34
C VAL A 351 4.82 18.32 -25.14
N PRO A 352 4.50 18.31 -26.46
CA PRO A 352 4.45 19.54 -27.27
C PRO A 352 3.46 20.55 -26.72
N GLY A 353 3.89 21.81 -26.61
CA GLY A 353 3.06 22.89 -26.07
C GLY A 353 3.05 23.00 -24.55
N GLU A 354 3.56 22.01 -23.84
CA GLU A 354 3.62 22.03 -22.38
C GLU A 354 4.72 22.95 -21.86
N THR A 355 4.55 23.46 -20.65
CA THR A 355 5.54 24.23 -19.90
C THR A 355 5.83 23.55 -18.58
N TYR A 356 7.11 23.24 -18.34
CA TYR A 356 7.59 22.66 -17.09
C TYR A 356 8.00 23.76 -16.15
N VAL A 357 7.34 23.85 -15.01
CA VAL A 357 7.55 24.89 -14.01
C VAL A 357 7.99 24.29 -12.69
N GLY A 358 8.86 24.99 -11.99
CA GLY A 358 9.34 24.48 -10.71
C GLY A 358 10.24 25.45 -10.00
N SER A 359 10.87 24.95 -8.96
CA SER A 359 11.82 25.72 -8.15
C SER A 359 12.90 24.84 -7.56
N ILE A 360 14.00 25.49 -7.19
CA ILE A 360 15.12 24.88 -6.51
C ILE A 360 15.67 25.85 -5.48
N TYR A 361 15.98 25.39 -4.29
CA TYR A 361 16.77 26.14 -3.35
C TYR A 361 18.25 25.90 -3.64
N ALA A 362 19.02 26.99 -3.69
CA ALA A 362 20.45 26.90 -3.96
C ALA A 362 21.24 27.98 -3.22
N LYS A 363 22.49 27.65 -2.88
CA LYS A 363 23.50 28.59 -2.36
C LYS A 363 24.89 28.25 -2.85
N GLY A 364 25.82 29.17 -2.74
CA GLY A 364 27.23 28.96 -3.06
C GLY A 364 27.79 29.98 -4.04
N LYS A 365 28.60 29.51 -4.99
CA LYS A 365 29.24 30.36 -6.02
C LYS A 365 29.22 29.64 -7.36
N GLY A 366 28.50 30.17 -8.32
CA GLY A 366 28.41 29.59 -9.65
C GLY A 366 27.17 30.06 -10.38
N THR A 367 27.03 29.62 -11.62
CA THR A 367 25.80 29.79 -12.40
C THR A 367 25.08 28.48 -12.47
N LEU A 368 23.80 28.49 -12.12
CA LEU A 368 22.94 27.31 -12.13
C LEU A 368 22.12 27.29 -13.41
N VAL A 369 21.95 26.11 -13.99
CA VAL A 369 21.16 25.87 -15.20
C VAL A 369 20.25 24.67 -14.91
N VAL A 370 18.99 24.74 -15.32
CA VAL A 370 18.05 23.63 -15.32
C VAL A 370 17.57 23.35 -16.75
N GLY A 371 17.15 22.13 -17.02
CA GLY A 371 16.63 21.79 -18.34
C GLY A 371 16.14 20.37 -18.47
N LEU A 372 15.62 20.07 -19.65
CA LEU A 372 15.20 18.73 -20.06
C LEU A 372 16.02 18.36 -21.30
N ARG A 373 16.66 17.19 -21.29
CA ARG A 373 17.48 16.70 -22.41
C ARG A 373 17.20 15.22 -22.70
N ASP A 374 17.52 14.79 -23.92
CA ASP A 374 17.44 13.39 -24.30
C ASP A 374 18.69 12.58 -23.88
N GLU A 375 18.70 11.31 -24.19
CA GLU A 375 19.81 10.38 -23.92
C GLU A 375 21.11 10.71 -24.68
N ASN A 376 21.05 11.57 -25.70
CA ASN A 376 22.18 12.04 -26.49
C ASN A 376 22.65 13.44 -26.07
N ASP A 377 22.26 13.91 -24.89
CA ASP A 377 22.55 15.25 -24.37
C ASP A 377 21.96 16.41 -25.20
N VAL A 378 20.96 16.16 -26.05
CA VAL A 378 20.27 17.20 -26.82
C VAL A 378 19.16 17.81 -25.97
N TRP A 379 19.22 19.11 -25.79
CA TRP A 379 18.24 19.85 -25.01
C TRP A 379 16.91 20.00 -25.72
N PHE A 380 15.85 19.54 -25.10
CA PHE A 380 14.48 19.91 -25.44
C PHE A 380 14.19 21.36 -25.03
N THR A 381 14.58 21.71 -23.80
CA THR A 381 14.45 23.06 -23.24
C THR A 381 15.45 23.24 -22.11
N GLN A 382 15.91 24.46 -21.88
CA GLN A 382 16.80 24.80 -20.77
C GLN A 382 16.62 26.24 -20.33
N GLN A 383 16.96 26.51 -19.08
CA GLN A 383 16.94 27.85 -18.50
C GLN A 383 18.14 28.08 -17.60
N SER A 384 18.84 29.19 -17.78
CA SER A 384 19.84 29.64 -16.82
C SER A 384 19.16 30.39 -15.68
N LEU A 385 19.39 29.95 -14.45
CA LEU A 385 18.92 30.64 -13.24
C LEU A 385 19.87 31.73 -12.77
N GLY A 386 21.00 31.88 -13.47
CA GLY A 386 21.98 32.88 -13.17
C GLY A 386 22.91 32.53 -12.02
N LYS A 387 23.57 33.54 -11.46
CA LYS A 387 24.52 33.39 -10.35
C LYS A 387 23.75 33.09 -9.04
N VAL A 388 24.15 32.05 -8.34
CA VAL A 388 23.59 31.74 -7.05
C VAL A 388 24.09 32.67 -5.94
N SER A 389 23.26 32.86 -4.93
CA SER A 389 23.55 33.58 -3.70
C SER A 389 24.52 32.79 -2.82
N LYS A 390 25.24 33.43 -1.90
CA LYS A 390 26.02 32.78 -0.85
C LYS A 390 25.12 32.13 0.20
N GLU A 391 23.93 32.69 0.42
CA GLU A 391 22.92 32.20 1.33
C GLU A 391 21.84 31.44 0.57
N TRP A 392 21.16 30.52 1.23
CA TRP A 392 20.05 29.82 0.66
C TRP A 392 19.02 30.78 0.07
N LYS A 393 18.65 30.53 -1.19
CA LYS A 393 17.63 31.28 -1.91
C LYS A 393 16.87 30.37 -2.85
N LYS A 394 15.56 30.57 -2.95
CA LYS A 394 14.67 29.91 -3.91
C LYS A 394 14.86 30.54 -5.30
N TYR A 395 15.05 29.69 -6.31
CA TYR A 395 15.12 30.03 -7.72
C TYR A 395 14.00 29.33 -8.45
N GLU A 396 13.18 30.09 -9.14
CA GLU A 396 12.06 29.56 -9.90
C GLU A 396 12.44 29.42 -11.37
N PHE A 397 11.83 28.45 -12.06
CA PHE A 397 12.03 28.25 -13.48
C PHE A 397 10.72 27.95 -14.21
N SER A 398 10.72 28.26 -15.52
CA SER A 398 9.62 27.99 -16.43
C SER A 398 10.21 27.63 -17.79
N MET A 399 10.04 26.39 -18.22
CA MET A 399 10.70 25.81 -19.38
C MET A 399 9.66 25.33 -20.39
N PRO A 400 9.32 26.14 -21.40
CA PRO A 400 8.40 25.70 -22.45
C PRO A 400 9.05 24.64 -23.35
N ALA A 401 8.33 23.54 -23.61
CA ALA A 401 8.77 22.52 -24.55
C ALA A 401 8.69 22.97 -26.02
N GLY A 402 7.87 23.97 -26.34
CA GLY A 402 7.62 24.38 -27.71
C GLY A 402 6.99 23.22 -28.51
N SER A 403 7.59 22.88 -29.66
CA SER A 403 7.17 21.75 -30.48
C SER A 403 7.89 20.44 -30.16
N ASN A 404 8.76 20.43 -29.17
CA ASN A 404 9.54 19.23 -28.81
C ASN A 404 8.66 18.16 -28.16
N SER A 405 8.98 16.91 -28.46
CA SER A 405 8.33 15.74 -27.89
C SER A 405 9.33 14.60 -27.71
N GLY A 406 9.09 13.75 -26.75
CA GLY A 406 9.92 12.56 -26.51
C GLY A 406 10.01 12.17 -25.06
N THR A 407 11.05 11.43 -24.76
CA THR A 407 11.44 11.05 -23.39
C THR A 407 12.79 11.68 -23.09
N GLY A 408 12.93 12.28 -21.93
CA GLY A 408 14.16 12.92 -21.51
C GLY A 408 14.44 12.74 -20.03
N GLU A 409 15.41 13.45 -19.54
CA GLU A 409 15.73 13.60 -18.11
C GLU A 409 15.71 15.06 -17.71
N PHE A 410 15.32 15.33 -16.48
CA PHE A 410 15.49 16.65 -15.85
C PHE A 410 16.92 16.79 -15.35
N VAL A 411 17.54 17.92 -15.64
CA VAL A 411 18.94 18.19 -15.38
C VAL A 411 19.08 19.44 -14.53
N ILE A 412 19.93 19.36 -13.51
CA ILE A 412 20.40 20.48 -12.72
C ILE A 412 21.91 20.57 -12.91
N GLY A 413 22.37 21.59 -13.60
CA GLY A 413 23.77 21.78 -13.98
C GLY A 413 24.40 23.02 -13.35
N VAL A 414 25.64 22.89 -12.87
CA VAL A 414 26.49 23.94 -12.38
C VAL A 414 27.55 24.22 -13.45
N MET A 415 27.64 25.48 -13.91
CA MET A 415 28.61 25.88 -14.89
C MET A 415 30.07 25.80 -14.39
N PRO A 416 31.06 25.64 -15.28
CA PRO A 416 32.45 25.41 -14.91
C PRO A 416 32.99 26.33 -13.80
N LYS A 417 33.75 25.75 -12.87
CA LYS A 417 34.33 26.41 -11.69
C LYS A 417 33.31 26.89 -10.65
N GLY A 418 32.05 26.42 -10.75
CA GLY A 418 31.05 26.64 -9.73
C GLY A 418 31.20 25.67 -8.55
N ASP A 419 30.75 26.11 -7.39
CA ASP A 419 30.62 25.33 -6.16
C ASP A 419 29.27 25.70 -5.55
N VAL A 420 28.27 24.81 -5.70
CA VAL A 420 26.86 25.08 -5.39
C VAL A 420 26.29 23.95 -4.56
N GLN A 421 25.55 24.30 -3.54
CA GLN A 421 24.64 23.41 -2.80
C GLN A 421 23.21 23.62 -3.29
N ILE A 422 22.48 22.53 -3.44
CA ILE A 422 21.08 22.53 -3.86
C ILE A 422 20.23 21.68 -2.92
N ASP A 423 18.97 22.07 -2.78
CA ASP A 423 17.97 21.38 -1.96
C ASP A 423 16.56 21.72 -2.43
N GLN A 424 15.57 20.94 -2.00
CA GLN A 424 14.14 21.17 -2.25
C GLN A 424 13.81 21.52 -3.70
N VAL A 425 14.01 20.55 -4.58
CA VAL A 425 13.69 20.68 -6.00
C VAL A 425 12.27 20.21 -6.25
N THR A 426 11.53 20.96 -7.05
CA THR A 426 10.19 20.59 -7.50
C THR A 426 10.03 20.93 -8.98
N MET A 427 9.31 20.10 -9.71
CA MET A 427 8.93 20.34 -11.09
C MET A 427 7.55 19.76 -11.38
N SER A 428 6.71 20.53 -12.03
CA SER A 428 5.37 20.15 -12.44
C SER A 428 5.10 20.60 -13.86
N THR A 429 4.10 20.03 -14.52
CA THR A 429 3.55 20.60 -15.75
C THR A 429 2.63 21.78 -15.43
N GLN A 430 2.64 22.82 -16.26
CA GLN A 430 1.72 23.96 -16.11
C GLN A 430 0.26 23.50 -16.22
N THR A 431 -0.04 22.60 -17.17
CA THR A 431 -1.38 22.02 -17.33
C THR A 431 -1.86 21.36 -16.02
N GLY A 432 -1.01 20.59 -15.35
CA GLY A 432 -1.35 19.97 -14.07
C GLY A 432 -1.57 20.99 -12.95
N LEU A 433 -0.75 22.05 -12.89
CA LEU A 433 -0.96 23.13 -11.94
C LEU A 433 -2.28 23.88 -12.18
N ASP A 434 -2.63 24.13 -13.43
CA ASP A 434 -3.91 24.77 -13.82
C ASP A 434 -5.12 23.90 -13.45
N LEU A 435 -4.94 22.58 -13.39
CA LEU A 435 -5.91 21.60 -12.90
C LEU A 435 -5.83 21.37 -11.39
N GLY A 436 -5.20 22.28 -10.66
CA GLY A 436 -5.17 22.23 -9.20
C GLY A 436 -4.01 21.46 -8.59
N GLY A 437 -3.01 21.08 -9.38
CA GLY A 437 -1.84 20.31 -8.96
C GLY A 437 -1.95 18.82 -9.27
N PHE A 438 -2.96 18.40 -10.03
CA PHE A 438 -3.17 16.99 -10.35
C PHE A 438 -2.67 16.63 -11.74
N ARG A 439 -2.21 15.41 -11.90
CA ARG A 439 -1.76 14.87 -13.17
C ARG A 439 -2.98 14.71 -14.12
N PRO A 440 -2.96 15.34 -15.31
CA PRO A 440 -4.18 15.50 -16.13
C PRO A 440 -4.84 14.20 -16.59
N ASP A 441 -4.06 13.22 -17.04
CA ASP A 441 -4.55 11.93 -17.54
C ASP A 441 -5.14 11.09 -16.42
N ILE A 442 -4.51 11.04 -15.24
CA ILE A 442 -5.02 10.33 -14.06
C ILE A 442 -6.30 11.02 -13.55
N LEU A 443 -6.30 12.34 -13.43
CA LEU A 443 -7.48 13.08 -13.01
C LEU A 443 -8.67 12.80 -13.92
N GLN A 444 -8.45 12.76 -15.24
CA GLN A 444 -9.53 12.46 -16.20
C GLN A 444 -10.04 11.03 -16.02
N ALA A 445 -9.14 10.05 -15.92
CA ALA A 445 -9.53 8.65 -15.70
C ALA A 445 -10.32 8.47 -14.38
N VAL A 446 -9.96 9.22 -13.34
CA VAL A 446 -10.73 9.19 -12.10
C VAL A 446 -12.09 9.86 -12.25
N LYS A 447 -12.18 10.98 -12.97
CA LYS A 447 -13.46 11.63 -13.28
C LYS A 447 -14.39 10.71 -14.08
N ASP A 448 -13.86 9.97 -15.06
CA ASP A 448 -14.63 9.04 -15.88
C ASP A 448 -15.14 7.85 -15.06
N LEU A 449 -14.37 7.37 -14.11
CA LEU A 449 -14.77 6.28 -13.18
C LEU A 449 -15.86 6.70 -12.19
N HIS A 450 -15.94 7.99 -11.84
CA HIS A 450 -16.90 8.55 -10.88
C HIS A 450 -16.85 7.86 -9.49
N PRO A 451 -15.71 7.80 -8.81
CA PRO A 451 -15.70 7.22 -7.46
C PRO A 451 -16.54 8.06 -6.51
N THR A 452 -17.55 7.45 -5.90
CA THR A 452 -18.49 8.16 -5.02
C THR A 452 -17.93 8.47 -3.65
N CYS A 453 -16.95 7.68 -3.22
CA CYS A 453 -16.11 7.99 -2.06
C CYS A 453 -14.66 7.54 -2.29
N LEU A 454 -13.74 8.21 -1.59
CA LEU A 454 -12.34 7.85 -1.55
C LEU A 454 -11.91 7.60 -0.10
N ARG A 455 -11.46 6.38 0.17
CA ARG A 455 -10.94 5.97 1.48
C ARG A 455 -9.44 6.23 1.52
N TRP A 456 -8.98 7.08 2.46
CA TRP A 456 -7.60 7.57 2.53
C TRP A 456 -7.13 7.78 4.00
N PRO A 457 -5.84 7.69 4.34
CA PRO A 457 -4.66 7.52 3.49
C PRO A 457 -4.42 6.08 3.02
N GLY A 458 -5.34 5.20 3.27
CA GLY A 458 -5.33 3.87 2.74
C GLY A 458 -5.56 2.78 3.76
N GLY A 459 -5.09 1.60 3.40
CA GLY A 459 -5.12 0.37 4.18
C GLY A 459 -4.04 0.36 5.25
N GLY A 460 -3.10 -0.59 5.16
CA GLY A 460 -2.02 -0.74 6.14
C GLY A 460 -1.11 0.48 6.31
N TYR A 461 -0.99 1.32 5.31
CA TYR A 461 -0.22 2.56 5.36
C TYR A 461 -0.61 3.47 6.53
N VAL A 462 -1.88 3.50 6.94
CA VAL A 462 -2.38 4.35 8.04
C VAL A 462 -1.62 4.13 9.35
N ALA A 463 -1.16 2.91 9.61
CA ALA A 463 -0.42 2.59 10.84
C ALA A 463 0.87 3.43 10.99
N GLN A 464 1.44 3.90 9.90
CA GLN A 464 2.68 4.66 9.86
C GLN A 464 2.48 6.13 9.51
N TYR A 465 1.33 6.50 8.95
CA TYR A 465 1.08 7.84 8.46
C TYR A 465 1.07 8.87 9.59
N ASN A 466 1.87 9.92 9.41
CA ASN A 466 1.81 11.13 10.23
C ASN A 466 1.24 12.28 9.41
N TRP A 467 -0.06 12.53 9.59
CA TRP A 467 -0.80 13.52 8.82
C TRP A 467 -0.24 14.95 8.96
N GLN A 468 0.40 15.25 10.10
CA GLN A 468 0.97 16.57 10.35
C GLN A 468 2.19 16.89 9.47
N TRP A 469 2.87 15.86 8.96
CA TRP A 469 3.98 16.05 8.01
C TRP A 469 3.52 16.38 6.59
N GLY A 470 2.26 16.08 6.27
CA GLY A 470 1.64 16.31 4.98
C GLY A 470 0.80 17.58 4.87
N ILE A 471 0.91 18.53 5.83
CA ILE A 471 0.19 19.81 5.80
C ILE A 471 1.16 21.00 5.78
N GLY A 472 0.67 22.17 5.38
CA GLY A 472 1.45 23.41 5.30
C GLY A 472 2.30 23.52 4.01
N PRO A 473 3.25 24.48 3.99
CA PRO A 473 4.07 24.73 2.81
C PRO A 473 4.84 23.49 2.33
N GLN A 474 4.83 23.24 1.04
CA GLN A 474 5.42 22.06 0.42
C GLN A 474 6.91 21.88 0.76
N GLU A 475 7.68 22.97 0.83
CA GLU A 475 9.10 22.96 1.17
C GLU A 475 9.42 22.61 2.61
N ASN A 476 8.43 22.60 3.50
CA ASN A 476 8.57 22.23 4.91
C ASN A 476 8.08 20.80 5.20
N ARG A 477 7.51 20.12 4.18
CA ARG A 477 6.97 18.80 4.36
C ARG A 477 8.07 17.76 4.42
N ARG A 478 7.96 16.89 5.39
CA ARG A 478 9.01 15.95 5.73
C ARG A 478 8.92 14.70 4.86
N ARG A 479 10.00 14.33 4.19
CA ARG A 479 10.17 13.00 3.63
C ARG A 479 10.32 11.97 4.75
N TRP A 480 9.78 10.79 4.56
CA TRP A 480 10.03 9.67 5.44
C TRP A 480 9.97 8.33 4.70
N ASP A 481 10.79 7.36 5.15
CA ASP A 481 10.80 6.03 4.59
C ASP A 481 9.75 5.19 5.31
N HIS A 482 8.91 4.48 4.55
CA HIS A 482 7.94 3.57 5.12
C HIS A 482 8.20 2.13 4.68
N TRP A 483 8.10 1.23 5.61
CA TRP A 483 8.49 -0.15 5.42
C TRP A 483 7.49 -0.99 4.62
N MET A 484 6.22 -0.61 4.63
CA MET A 484 5.15 -1.47 4.11
C MET A 484 5.24 -1.65 2.60
N TRP A 485 5.52 -0.57 1.87
CA TRP A 485 5.59 -0.55 0.43
C TRP A 485 7.01 -0.38 -0.10
N MET A 486 8.02 -0.62 0.78
CA MET A 486 9.47 -0.56 0.47
C MET A 486 9.88 0.72 -0.27
N ASP A 487 9.30 1.85 0.13
CA ASP A 487 9.38 3.13 -0.54
C ASP A 487 9.53 4.28 0.47
N TYR A 488 9.55 5.48 -0.01
CA TYR A 488 9.50 6.67 0.82
C TYR A 488 8.34 7.58 0.39
N ASP A 489 7.85 8.37 1.33
CA ASP A 489 6.83 9.37 1.09
C ASP A 489 7.41 10.77 1.25
N GLN A 490 7.24 11.62 0.23
CA GLN A 490 7.66 13.02 0.27
C GLN A 490 6.63 13.92 0.94
N ASN A 491 5.46 13.37 1.29
CA ASN A 491 4.31 14.10 1.83
C ASN A 491 3.84 15.28 0.95
N CYS A 492 4.12 15.24 -0.35
CA CYS A 492 3.62 16.24 -1.30
C CYS A 492 2.10 16.22 -1.41
N PHE A 493 1.51 15.03 -1.18
CA PHE A 493 0.08 14.82 -1.18
C PHE A 493 -0.36 14.48 0.25
N GLY A 494 -0.99 15.41 0.91
CA GLY A 494 -1.49 15.28 2.27
C GLY A 494 -2.98 15.58 2.39
N THR A 495 -3.42 15.95 3.59
CA THR A 495 -4.85 16.19 3.88
C THR A 495 -5.46 17.23 2.94
N ASP A 496 -4.79 18.36 2.73
CA ASP A 496 -5.33 19.48 1.95
C ASP A 496 -5.47 19.10 0.47
N GLU A 497 -4.47 18.40 -0.09
CA GLU A 497 -4.47 17.90 -1.46
C GLU A 497 -5.52 16.80 -1.65
N PHE A 498 -5.66 15.90 -0.67
CA PHE A 498 -6.66 14.84 -0.72
C PHE A 498 -8.10 15.40 -0.73
N ILE A 499 -8.41 16.33 0.16
CA ILE A 499 -9.74 16.98 0.18
C ILE A 499 -9.99 17.74 -1.12
N LYS A 500 -8.98 18.45 -1.62
CA LYS A 500 -9.06 19.13 -2.92
C LYS A 500 -9.33 18.14 -4.06
N PHE A 501 -8.64 17.00 -4.07
CA PHE A 501 -8.86 15.93 -5.05
C PHE A 501 -10.29 15.38 -4.98
N CYS A 502 -10.78 15.07 -3.77
CA CYS A 502 -12.17 14.61 -3.59
C CYS A 502 -13.18 15.61 -4.16
N ARG A 503 -12.98 16.91 -3.93
CA ARG A 503 -13.85 17.96 -4.49
C ARG A 503 -13.79 18.01 -6.03
N GLU A 504 -12.59 17.88 -6.58
CA GLU A 504 -12.35 17.95 -8.03
C GLU A 504 -13.00 16.76 -8.77
N VAL A 505 -13.07 15.58 -8.14
CA VAL A 505 -13.68 14.37 -8.72
C VAL A 505 -15.10 14.09 -8.18
N ASN A 506 -15.65 15.00 -7.39
CA ASN A 506 -16.98 14.88 -6.77
C ASN A 506 -17.16 13.61 -5.91
N SER A 507 -16.15 13.29 -5.09
CA SER A 507 -16.16 12.14 -4.18
C SER A 507 -16.27 12.60 -2.72
N GLU A 508 -16.94 11.79 -1.89
CA GLU A 508 -16.92 11.98 -0.44
C GLU A 508 -15.61 11.44 0.15
N PRO A 509 -14.90 12.23 0.99
CA PRO A 509 -13.72 11.75 1.70
C PRO A 509 -14.10 10.79 2.83
N VAL A 510 -13.43 9.67 2.91
CA VAL A 510 -13.45 8.74 4.05
C VAL A 510 -12.06 8.72 4.65
N MET A 511 -11.92 9.30 5.84
CA MET A 511 -10.63 9.39 6.52
C MET A 511 -10.42 8.18 7.43
N VAL A 512 -9.23 7.62 7.42
CA VAL A 512 -8.85 6.52 8.32
C VAL A 512 -7.87 7.06 9.36
N VAL A 513 -8.22 6.98 10.64
CA VAL A 513 -7.33 7.34 11.74
C VAL A 513 -6.72 6.10 12.35
N SER A 514 -5.43 6.12 12.69
CA SER A 514 -4.77 4.97 13.30
C SER A 514 -4.86 5.00 14.82
N VAL A 515 -5.11 3.85 15.42
CA VAL A 515 -4.99 3.65 16.86
C VAL A 515 -3.56 3.27 17.27
N LYS A 516 -2.63 3.16 16.31
CA LYS A 516 -1.21 2.88 16.53
C LYS A 516 -1.00 1.74 17.56
N PHE A 517 -1.73 0.64 17.39
CA PHE A 517 -1.86 -0.41 18.41
C PHE A 517 -0.54 -1.06 18.83
N GLU A 518 0.51 -0.85 18.06
CA GLU A 518 1.87 -1.34 18.31
C GLU A 518 2.65 -0.44 19.26
N ARG A 519 2.14 0.74 19.49
CA ARG A 519 2.75 1.68 20.43
C ARG A 519 2.49 1.28 21.87
N PRO A 520 3.37 1.66 22.79
CA PRO A 520 3.18 1.45 24.21
C PRO A 520 1.83 1.96 24.72
N GLU A 521 1.26 1.29 25.69
CA GLU A 521 -0.07 1.64 26.24
C GLU A 521 -0.09 3.02 26.91
N ASP A 522 1.02 3.51 27.41
CA ASP A 522 1.16 4.85 27.98
C ASP A 522 1.09 5.98 26.93
N GLU A 523 1.25 5.66 25.63
CA GLU A 523 1.05 6.60 24.53
C GLU A 523 -0.42 6.66 24.04
N TYR A 524 -1.31 5.80 24.54
CA TYR A 524 -2.68 5.66 24.04
C TYR A 524 -3.45 6.98 24.02
N GLU A 525 -3.38 7.77 25.08
CA GLU A 525 -4.08 9.07 25.15
C GLU A 525 -3.51 10.09 24.19
N GLN A 526 -2.19 10.07 23.95
CA GLN A 526 -1.55 10.94 22.97
C GLN A 526 -1.96 10.58 21.55
N ILE A 527 -2.04 9.28 21.24
CA ILE A 527 -2.47 8.77 19.93
C ILE A 527 -3.93 9.16 19.67
N LYS A 528 -4.79 8.98 20.67
CA LYS A 528 -6.18 9.43 20.59
C LYS A 528 -6.27 10.94 20.35
N GLN A 529 -5.49 11.73 21.10
CA GLN A 529 -5.46 13.18 20.92
C GLN A 529 -4.99 13.59 19.53
N ASP A 530 -4.05 12.86 18.91
CA ASP A 530 -3.59 13.12 17.54
C ASP A 530 -4.71 12.89 16.51
N ALA A 531 -5.49 11.82 16.65
CA ALA A 531 -6.68 11.59 15.83
C ALA A 531 -7.73 12.69 16.00
N LEU A 532 -7.96 13.16 17.24
CA LEU A 532 -8.86 14.27 17.53
C LEU A 532 -8.37 15.60 16.93
N ASN A 533 -7.06 15.82 16.94
CA ASN A 533 -6.46 17.00 16.32
C ASN A 533 -6.63 16.98 14.79
N TRP A 534 -6.54 15.81 14.17
CA TRP A 534 -6.80 15.68 12.74
C TRP A 534 -8.26 15.97 12.39
N LEU A 535 -9.20 15.46 13.18
CA LEU A 535 -10.61 15.81 13.02
C LEU A 535 -10.83 17.33 13.18
N ARG A 536 -10.22 17.97 14.18
CA ARG A 536 -10.30 19.45 14.35
C ARG A 536 -9.67 20.19 13.18
N TYR A 537 -8.53 19.73 12.68
CA TYR A 537 -7.94 20.31 11.48
C TYR A 537 -8.92 20.28 10.30
N CYS A 538 -9.63 19.19 10.11
CA CYS A 538 -10.60 19.06 9.03
C CYS A 538 -11.90 19.85 9.30
N ASN A 539 -12.49 19.74 10.47
CA ASN A 539 -13.89 20.15 10.69
C ASN A 539 -14.08 21.33 11.64
N ALA A 540 -13.09 21.69 12.47
CA ALA A 540 -13.27 22.79 13.39
C ALA A 540 -13.19 24.17 12.69
N PRO A 541 -13.89 25.20 13.22
CA PRO A 541 -13.80 26.56 12.69
C PRO A 541 -12.40 27.16 12.89
N ALA A 542 -12.06 28.19 12.13
CA ALA A 542 -10.76 28.88 12.22
C ALA A 542 -10.47 29.55 13.60
N THR A 543 -11.42 29.53 14.50
CA THR A 543 -11.24 29.97 15.90
C THR A 543 -10.70 28.87 16.80
N ASP A 544 -10.73 27.61 16.37
CA ASP A 544 -10.07 26.47 17.01
C ASP A 544 -8.59 26.46 16.63
N GLU A 545 -7.72 25.91 17.49
CA GLU A 545 -6.27 25.85 17.25
C GLU A 545 -5.92 25.17 15.92
N TRP A 546 -6.51 24.01 15.64
CA TRP A 546 -6.24 23.25 14.44
C TRP A 546 -6.96 23.79 13.21
N GLY A 547 -8.19 24.32 13.40
CA GLY A 547 -8.89 25.06 12.36
C GLY A 547 -8.13 26.33 11.95
N ALA A 548 -7.46 27.02 12.90
CA ALA A 548 -6.58 28.14 12.60
C ALA A 548 -5.34 27.73 11.79
N LYS A 549 -4.74 26.55 12.05
CA LYS A 549 -3.62 26.02 11.25
C LYS A 549 -4.08 25.72 9.82
N ARG A 550 -5.26 25.09 9.62
CA ARG A 550 -5.84 24.90 8.30
C ARG A 550 -6.05 26.24 7.58
N ALA A 551 -6.60 27.24 8.27
CA ALA A 551 -6.82 28.57 7.71
C ALA A 551 -5.50 29.25 7.30
N ALA A 552 -4.44 29.11 8.12
CA ALA A 552 -3.10 29.62 7.81
C ALA A 552 -2.47 28.92 6.58
N ASN A 553 -2.85 27.66 6.32
CA ASN A 553 -2.46 26.90 5.13
C ASN A 553 -3.30 27.26 3.88
N GLY A 554 -4.17 28.28 3.96
CA GLY A 554 -4.96 28.78 2.84
C GLY A 554 -6.39 28.24 2.77
N HIS A 555 -6.84 27.47 3.76
CA HIS A 555 -8.14 26.81 3.80
C HIS A 555 -8.98 27.27 5.01
N PRO A 556 -9.57 28.49 5.01
CA PRO A 556 -10.24 29.05 6.17
C PRO A 556 -11.53 28.30 6.55
N GLU A 557 -12.25 27.76 5.58
CA GLU A 557 -13.49 27.03 5.80
C GLU A 557 -13.27 25.58 6.20
N PRO A 558 -14.08 25.03 7.15
CA PRO A 558 -14.04 23.61 7.47
C PRO A 558 -14.29 22.73 6.26
N TYR A 559 -13.56 21.61 6.20
CA TYR A 559 -13.73 20.62 5.13
C TYR A 559 -15.03 19.80 5.29
N ASN A 560 -15.56 19.71 6.51
CA ASN A 560 -16.78 18.99 6.86
C ASN A 560 -16.69 17.50 6.46
N VAL A 561 -15.57 16.86 6.76
CA VAL A 561 -15.39 15.43 6.52
C VAL A 561 -16.36 14.64 7.39
N LYS A 562 -17.21 13.86 6.75
CA LYS A 562 -18.31 13.14 7.39
C LYS A 562 -17.91 11.76 7.88
N TYR A 563 -17.09 11.02 7.16
CA TYR A 563 -16.80 9.61 7.39
C TYR A 563 -15.41 9.42 7.98
N TRP A 564 -15.34 8.72 9.14
CA TRP A 564 -14.10 8.49 9.87
C TRP A 564 -14.02 7.02 10.28
N GLU A 565 -13.02 6.32 9.78
CA GLU A 565 -12.76 4.93 10.08
C GLU A 565 -11.70 4.81 11.18
N ILE A 566 -11.95 3.91 12.14
CA ILE A 566 -11.05 3.65 13.25
C ILE A 566 -10.13 2.51 12.85
N ASP A 567 -8.98 2.87 12.32
CA ASP A 567 -7.89 2.02 11.85
C ASP A 567 -8.25 1.03 10.71
N ASN A 568 -7.31 0.18 10.35
CA ASN A 568 -7.37 -0.77 9.24
C ASN A 568 -6.94 -2.16 9.70
N GLU A 569 -7.76 -3.19 9.41
CA GLU A 569 -7.40 -4.61 9.61
C GLU A 569 -6.90 -4.97 11.03
N MET A 570 -7.58 -4.50 12.05
CA MET A 570 -7.16 -4.62 13.44
C MET A 570 -7.26 -6.04 14.04
N TRP A 571 -7.32 -7.08 13.21
CA TRP A 571 -7.51 -8.46 13.64
C TRP A 571 -6.42 -8.94 14.61
N GLU A 572 -5.17 -8.51 14.40
CA GLU A 572 -4.04 -8.87 15.28
C GLU A 572 -4.08 -8.19 16.65
N MET A 573 -4.75 -7.04 16.75
CA MET A 573 -4.95 -6.35 18.01
C MET A 573 -5.81 -7.13 19.01
N GLY A 574 -6.72 -7.95 18.48
CA GLY A 574 -7.74 -8.63 19.22
C GLY A 574 -8.95 -7.76 19.54
N ILE A 575 -10.14 -8.40 19.56
CA ILE A 575 -11.40 -7.67 19.58
C ILE A 575 -11.60 -6.82 20.83
N ASP A 576 -11.19 -7.27 22.01
CA ASP A 576 -11.45 -6.54 23.26
C ASP A 576 -10.70 -5.21 23.32
N ARG A 577 -9.44 -5.19 22.86
CA ARG A 577 -8.65 -3.96 22.79
C ARG A 577 -9.17 -3.05 21.68
N TYR A 578 -9.53 -3.61 20.53
CA TYR A 578 -10.08 -2.84 19.41
C TYR A 578 -11.45 -2.24 19.77
N GLU A 579 -12.33 -2.99 20.43
CA GLU A 579 -13.63 -2.50 20.92
C GLU A 579 -13.47 -1.28 21.85
N ARG A 580 -12.46 -1.31 22.74
CA ARG A 580 -12.11 -0.12 23.56
C ARG A 580 -11.75 1.08 22.69
N CYS A 581 -10.90 0.88 21.67
CA CYS A 581 -10.52 1.95 20.76
C CYS A 581 -11.72 2.55 20.02
N VAL A 582 -12.58 1.71 19.45
CA VAL A 582 -13.81 2.19 18.76
C VAL A 582 -14.69 3.02 19.68
N ARG A 583 -14.91 2.54 20.90
CA ARG A 583 -15.71 3.28 21.90
C ARG A 583 -15.06 4.60 22.28
N ASP A 584 -13.78 4.60 22.67
CA ASP A 584 -13.10 5.74 23.22
C ASP A 584 -12.84 6.82 22.15
N PHE A 585 -12.32 6.43 20.97
CA PHE A 585 -12.09 7.34 19.84
C PHE A 585 -13.44 7.84 19.29
N GLY A 586 -14.38 6.92 18.99
CA GLY A 586 -15.67 7.29 18.41
C GLY A 586 -16.46 8.24 19.30
N THR A 587 -16.45 8.03 20.63
CA THR A 587 -17.10 8.93 21.57
C THR A 587 -16.43 10.31 21.56
N ALA A 588 -15.11 10.37 21.72
CA ALA A 588 -14.38 11.63 21.77
C ALA A 588 -14.44 12.41 20.44
N MET A 589 -14.45 11.72 19.31
CA MET A 589 -14.59 12.35 17.99
C MET A 589 -16.01 12.97 17.85
N ARG A 590 -17.07 12.27 18.27
CA ARG A 590 -18.44 12.80 18.24
C ARG A 590 -18.70 13.94 19.22
N GLU A 591 -17.91 14.05 20.29
CA GLU A 591 -17.93 15.24 21.17
C GLU A 591 -17.43 16.51 20.46
N ILE A 592 -16.49 16.35 19.51
CA ILE A 592 -15.98 17.46 18.68
C ILE A 592 -16.97 17.78 17.56
N ASP A 593 -17.43 16.76 16.84
CA ASP A 593 -18.36 16.91 15.73
C ASP A 593 -19.43 15.80 15.77
N PRO A 594 -20.62 16.06 16.29
CA PRO A 594 -21.68 15.05 16.38
C PRO A 594 -22.29 14.63 15.04
N SER A 595 -21.95 15.31 13.94
CA SER A 595 -22.48 15.01 12.61
C SER A 595 -21.73 13.89 11.90
N ILE A 596 -20.52 13.53 12.37
CA ILE A 596 -19.69 12.51 11.72
C ILE A 596 -20.27 11.11 11.87
N LYS A 597 -19.81 10.25 10.97
CA LYS A 597 -20.11 8.84 10.92
C LYS A 597 -18.86 8.04 11.26
N ILE A 598 -18.96 7.16 12.23
CA ILE A 598 -17.87 6.31 12.67
C ILE A 598 -17.97 4.95 11.96
N ILE A 599 -16.83 4.50 11.43
CA ILE A 599 -16.67 3.21 10.77
C ILE A 599 -15.74 2.37 11.65
N ALA A 600 -16.14 1.14 11.97
CA ALA A 600 -15.35 0.19 12.72
C ALA A 600 -14.92 -0.97 11.83
N CYS A 601 -13.66 -1.46 11.98
CA CYS A 601 -13.20 -2.66 11.30
C CYS A 601 -13.99 -3.89 11.75
N GLY A 602 -14.41 -4.70 10.79
CA GLY A 602 -14.97 -6.02 10.99
C GLY A 602 -14.04 -7.12 10.46
N GLY A 603 -14.55 -8.33 10.33
CA GLY A 603 -13.80 -9.50 9.92
C GLY A 603 -13.17 -10.27 11.07
N PHE A 604 -13.47 -9.91 12.31
CA PHE A 604 -13.09 -10.69 13.49
C PHE A 604 -14.01 -11.93 13.63
N PRO A 605 -13.50 -13.03 14.15
CA PRO A 605 -14.34 -14.17 14.52
C PRO A 605 -15.47 -13.80 15.48
N GLU A 606 -15.30 -12.73 16.29
CA GLU A 606 -16.20 -12.25 17.32
C GLU A 606 -17.11 -11.09 16.89
N ASP A 607 -17.22 -10.81 15.60
CA ASP A 607 -18.01 -9.68 15.10
C ASP A 607 -19.45 -9.66 15.62
N GLU A 608 -20.10 -10.83 15.71
CA GLU A 608 -21.46 -10.92 16.27
C GLU A 608 -21.53 -10.37 17.69
N GLN A 609 -20.58 -10.77 18.55
CA GLN A 609 -20.52 -10.32 19.94
C GLN A 609 -20.11 -8.85 20.04
N PHE A 610 -19.19 -8.40 19.21
CA PHE A 610 -18.78 -7.01 19.13
C PHE A 610 -19.97 -6.11 18.75
N ILE A 611 -20.72 -6.47 17.72
CA ILE A 611 -21.93 -5.76 17.31
C ILE A 611 -22.94 -5.69 18.47
N LYS A 612 -23.19 -6.81 19.16
CA LYS A 612 -24.13 -6.87 20.28
C LYS A 612 -23.73 -6.03 21.48
N ARG A 613 -22.41 -5.91 21.75
CA ARG A 613 -21.91 -5.10 22.88
C ARG A 613 -21.75 -3.62 22.54
N SER A 614 -21.25 -3.32 21.35
CA SER A 614 -20.70 -2.00 21.01
C SER A 614 -21.28 -1.37 19.74
N GLY A 615 -22.31 -1.93 19.12
CA GLY A 615 -22.92 -1.41 17.90
C GLY A 615 -23.46 0.03 18.00
N ASN A 616 -23.66 0.54 19.22
CA ASN A 616 -24.07 1.96 19.42
C ASN A 616 -22.93 2.97 19.18
N TYR A 617 -21.67 2.51 19.12
CA TYR A 617 -20.52 3.41 19.00
C TYR A 617 -20.10 3.67 17.55
N PHE A 618 -20.65 2.94 16.58
CA PHE A 618 -20.33 3.10 15.17
C PHE A 618 -21.57 3.04 14.25
N ASP A 619 -21.48 3.62 13.07
CA ASP A 619 -22.56 3.68 12.06
C ASP A 619 -22.35 2.67 10.94
N TYR A 620 -21.08 2.33 10.65
CA TYR A 620 -20.68 1.39 9.60
C TYR A 620 -19.68 0.39 10.13
N MET A 621 -19.71 -0.81 9.55
CA MET A 621 -18.70 -1.84 9.77
C MET A 621 -17.97 -2.12 8.47
N SER A 622 -16.65 -1.96 8.47
CA SER A 622 -15.81 -2.17 7.28
C SER A 622 -15.39 -3.63 7.16
N LEU A 623 -15.45 -4.16 5.93
CA LEU A 623 -15.03 -5.52 5.60
C LEU A 623 -14.11 -5.50 4.38
N HIS A 624 -13.14 -6.43 4.34
CA HIS A 624 -12.20 -6.60 3.23
C HIS A 624 -12.41 -7.94 2.52
N HIS A 625 -12.39 -7.92 1.18
CA HIS A 625 -12.62 -9.10 0.36
C HIS A 625 -11.70 -9.15 -0.87
N TYR A 626 -10.60 -9.89 -0.76
CA TYR A 626 -9.73 -10.21 -1.88
C TYR A 626 -9.97 -11.64 -2.35
N GLU A 627 -10.64 -11.78 -3.49
CA GLU A 627 -10.96 -13.10 -4.04
C GLU A 627 -9.81 -13.62 -4.90
N GLN A 628 -9.59 -14.92 -4.88
CA GLN A 628 -8.64 -15.58 -5.76
C GLN A 628 -9.21 -15.77 -7.16
N GLN A 629 -8.34 -15.86 -8.17
CA GLN A 629 -8.74 -15.93 -9.57
C GLN A 629 -9.80 -16.99 -9.89
N GLY A 630 -9.76 -18.16 -9.24
CA GLY A 630 -10.75 -19.21 -9.43
C GLY A 630 -12.13 -18.89 -8.86
N GLY A 631 -12.24 -17.87 -8.02
CA GLY A 631 -13.50 -17.42 -7.41
C GLY A 631 -14.23 -16.32 -8.17
N TYR A 632 -13.79 -15.96 -9.38
CA TYR A 632 -14.38 -14.85 -10.13
C TYR A 632 -15.91 -14.96 -10.34
N ALA A 633 -16.42 -16.17 -10.46
CA ALA A 633 -17.86 -16.45 -10.63
C ALA A 633 -18.59 -16.72 -9.32
N THR A 634 -17.95 -17.45 -8.39
CA THR A 634 -18.59 -17.96 -7.16
C THR A 634 -18.37 -17.06 -5.94
N GLY A 635 -17.33 -16.26 -5.95
CA GLY A 635 -17.01 -15.29 -4.89
C GLY A 635 -18.16 -14.37 -4.55
N PRO A 636 -18.78 -13.68 -5.53
CA PRO A 636 -19.89 -12.76 -5.28
C PRO A 636 -21.06 -13.40 -4.55
N VAL A 637 -21.44 -14.63 -4.92
CA VAL A 637 -22.53 -15.36 -4.26
C VAL A 637 -22.20 -15.66 -2.79
N ARG A 638 -21.00 -16.14 -2.52
CA ARG A 638 -20.51 -16.45 -1.17
C ARG A 638 -20.47 -15.21 -0.29
N LEU A 639 -20.00 -14.08 -0.85
CA LEU A 639 -19.96 -12.79 -0.16
C LEU A 639 -21.36 -12.29 0.17
N GLY A 640 -22.32 -12.46 -0.75
CA GLY A 640 -23.72 -12.13 -0.48
C GLY A 640 -24.29 -12.87 0.74
N GLN A 641 -24.02 -14.16 0.87
CA GLN A 641 -24.43 -14.95 2.04
C GLN A 641 -23.76 -14.47 3.34
N GLN A 642 -22.52 -13.97 3.25
CA GLN A 642 -21.86 -13.35 4.40
C GLN A 642 -22.55 -12.06 4.81
N TYR A 643 -22.91 -11.18 3.86
CA TYR A 643 -23.59 -9.91 4.14
C TYR A 643 -24.98 -10.13 4.75
N ASP A 644 -25.70 -11.17 4.32
CA ASP A 644 -26.98 -11.55 4.91
C ASP A 644 -26.85 -11.93 6.40
N ARG A 645 -25.73 -12.57 6.81
CA ARG A 645 -25.44 -12.82 8.23
C ARG A 645 -25.21 -11.52 9.01
N TYR A 646 -24.42 -10.57 8.47
CA TYR A 646 -24.23 -9.28 9.12
C TYR A 646 -25.54 -8.51 9.25
N ALA A 647 -26.40 -8.53 8.23
CA ALA A 647 -27.73 -7.93 8.30
C ALA A 647 -28.54 -8.47 9.47
N GLN A 648 -28.49 -9.79 9.72
CA GLN A 648 -29.15 -10.41 10.85
C GLN A 648 -28.52 -9.96 12.19
N TRP A 649 -27.20 -9.94 12.30
CA TRP A 649 -26.51 -9.49 13.51
C TRP A 649 -26.79 -8.04 13.86
N PHE A 650 -26.84 -7.14 12.86
CA PHE A 650 -27.21 -5.74 13.07
C PHE A 650 -28.65 -5.61 13.56
N LYS A 651 -29.56 -6.36 12.98
CA LYS A 651 -30.98 -6.38 13.37
C LYS A 651 -31.18 -6.85 14.82
N GLU A 652 -30.36 -7.79 15.28
CA GLU A 652 -30.39 -8.33 16.64
C GLU A 652 -29.57 -7.50 17.64
N GLY A 653 -28.71 -6.61 17.14
CA GLY A 653 -27.85 -5.74 17.92
C GLY A 653 -28.55 -4.50 18.48
N PRO A 654 -27.82 -3.69 19.27
CA PRO A 654 -28.36 -2.47 19.88
C PRO A 654 -28.61 -1.34 18.87
N ASN A 655 -28.01 -1.40 17.67
CA ASN A 655 -28.21 -0.44 16.60
C ASN A 655 -28.53 -1.17 15.28
N PRO A 656 -29.79 -1.36 14.93
CA PRO A 656 -30.18 -2.05 13.69
C PRO A 656 -29.91 -1.24 12.42
N ASN A 657 -29.47 0.01 12.53
CA ASN A 657 -29.20 0.89 11.41
C ASN A 657 -27.75 0.82 10.91
N ILE A 658 -26.90 0.00 11.53
CA ILE A 658 -25.53 -0.20 11.04
C ILE A 658 -25.58 -0.73 9.62
N LYS A 659 -24.66 -0.23 8.79
CA LYS A 659 -24.49 -0.68 7.41
C LYS A 659 -23.07 -1.24 7.20
N LEU A 660 -22.91 -2.03 6.16
CA LEU A 660 -21.61 -2.49 5.71
C LEU A 660 -20.96 -1.45 4.79
N PHE A 661 -19.69 -1.26 5.01
CA PHE A 661 -18.75 -0.64 4.10
C PHE A 661 -17.76 -1.73 3.64
N ILE A 662 -17.82 -2.13 2.39
CA ILE A 662 -16.83 -3.05 1.84
C ILE A 662 -15.63 -2.21 1.43
N SER A 663 -14.80 -1.91 2.41
CA SER A 663 -13.76 -0.87 2.35
C SER A 663 -12.52 -1.28 1.56
N GLU A 664 -12.39 -2.59 1.26
CA GLU A 664 -11.43 -3.12 0.29
C GLU A 664 -12.04 -4.33 -0.41
N TRP A 665 -12.06 -4.30 -1.73
CA TRP A 665 -12.50 -5.47 -2.50
C TRP A 665 -11.83 -5.53 -3.88
N ASN A 666 -11.43 -6.72 -4.31
CA ASN A 666 -11.01 -6.99 -5.68
C ASN A 666 -10.83 -8.50 -5.91
N LEU A 667 -10.57 -8.86 -7.17
CA LEU A 667 -10.06 -10.17 -7.56
C LEU A 667 -8.53 -10.09 -7.76
N ASN A 668 -7.80 -11.10 -7.30
CA ASN A 668 -6.35 -11.19 -7.50
C ASN A 668 -6.00 -11.63 -8.94
N SER A 669 -6.32 -10.79 -9.91
CA SER A 669 -6.04 -10.94 -11.34
C SER A 669 -5.95 -9.57 -12.02
N ILE A 670 -5.43 -9.56 -13.27
CA ILE A 670 -5.32 -8.35 -14.11
C ILE A 670 -6.12 -8.51 -15.43
N ASP A 671 -6.70 -9.67 -15.65
CA ASP A 671 -7.37 -10.03 -16.89
C ASP A 671 -8.90 -9.92 -16.77
N TRP A 672 -9.63 -10.38 -17.78
CA TRP A 672 -11.08 -10.27 -17.86
C TRP A 672 -11.83 -10.87 -16.67
N LYS A 673 -11.22 -11.80 -15.94
CA LYS A 673 -11.81 -12.33 -14.70
C LYS A 673 -12.13 -11.22 -13.69
N THR A 674 -11.33 -10.13 -13.66
CA THR A 674 -11.58 -9.00 -12.75
C THR A 674 -12.85 -8.26 -13.12
N GLY A 675 -13.15 -8.09 -14.42
CA GLY A 675 -14.39 -7.46 -14.89
C GLY A 675 -15.63 -8.29 -14.55
N LEU A 676 -15.58 -9.61 -14.77
CA LEU A 676 -16.67 -10.53 -14.38
C LEU A 676 -16.92 -10.51 -12.87
N PHE A 677 -15.83 -10.54 -12.09
CA PHE A 677 -15.93 -10.46 -10.64
C PHE A 677 -16.54 -9.12 -10.20
N ALA A 678 -16.04 -8.00 -10.72
CA ALA A 678 -16.53 -6.66 -10.36
C ALA A 678 -18.04 -6.52 -10.61
N GLY A 679 -18.51 -6.91 -11.81
CA GLY A 679 -19.94 -6.85 -12.13
C GLY A 679 -20.79 -7.76 -11.24
N GLY A 680 -20.36 -9.00 -11.02
CA GLY A 680 -21.03 -9.94 -10.13
C GLY A 680 -21.06 -9.47 -8.67
N PHE A 681 -19.95 -8.89 -8.19
CA PHE A 681 -19.83 -8.33 -6.85
C PHE A 681 -20.74 -7.11 -6.67
N LEU A 682 -20.73 -6.15 -7.60
CA LEU A 682 -21.61 -4.98 -7.56
C LEU A 682 -23.09 -5.38 -7.58
N ASN A 683 -23.49 -6.34 -8.44
CA ASN A 683 -24.85 -6.87 -8.43
C ASN A 683 -25.23 -7.47 -7.07
N THR A 684 -24.29 -8.18 -6.44
CA THR A 684 -24.48 -8.77 -5.11
C THR A 684 -24.70 -7.70 -4.03
N CYS A 685 -23.94 -6.61 -4.10
CA CYS A 685 -24.09 -5.48 -3.19
C CYS A 685 -25.39 -4.69 -3.43
N GLU A 686 -25.70 -4.37 -4.69
CA GLU A 686 -26.94 -3.66 -5.07
C GLU A 686 -28.22 -4.41 -4.63
N ALA A 687 -28.15 -5.73 -4.56
CA ALA A 687 -29.27 -6.56 -4.09
C ALA A 687 -29.55 -6.47 -2.58
N ARG A 688 -28.69 -5.76 -1.80
CA ARG A 688 -28.70 -5.85 -0.34
C ARG A 688 -28.69 -4.48 0.35
N ASP A 689 -29.77 -4.16 1.06
CA ASP A 689 -29.90 -2.89 1.82
C ASP A 689 -28.85 -2.72 2.93
N VAL A 690 -28.22 -3.80 3.37
CA VAL A 690 -27.20 -3.76 4.41
C VAL A 690 -25.88 -3.20 3.89
N VAL A 691 -25.59 -3.31 2.59
CA VAL A 691 -24.36 -2.78 1.97
C VAL A 691 -24.63 -1.37 1.49
N ALA A 692 -23.99 -0.40 2.10
CA ALA A 692 -24.17 1.01 1.76
C ALA A 692 -22.96 1.63 1.08
N MET A 693 -21.75 1.13 1.37
CA MET A 693 -20.52 1.71 0.85
C MET A 693 -19.60 0.62 0.30
N GLY A 694 -18.83 0.97 -0.71
CA GLY A 694 -17.79 0.13 -1.27
C GLY A 694 -16.55 0.96 -1.61
N ALA A 695 -15.37 0.33 -1.52
CA ALA A 695 -14.12 0.91 -2.00
C ALA A 695 -13.26 -0.20 -2.61
N ALA A 696 -13.08 -0.15 -3.91
CA ALA A 696 -12.23 -1.12 -4.60
C ALA A 696 -10.74 -0.84 -4.33
N ALA A 697 -9.94 -1.87 -4.28
CA ALA A 697 -8.50 -1.84 -4.08
C ALA A 697 -7.80 -2.85 -5.02
N LEU A 698 -6.76 -2.50 -5.72
CA LEU A 698 -5.98 -1.29 -5.70
C LEU A 698 -6.57 -0.26 -6.68
N PHE A 699 -6.58 1.02 -6.32
CA PHE A 699 -7.14 2.07 -7.15
C PHE A 699 -6.19 2.47 -8.29
N ILE A 700 -5.01 2.96 -7.93
CA ILE A 700 -4.02 3.52 -8.86
C ILE A 700 -2.66 2.87 -8.60
N ARG A 701 -1.96 2.48 -9.67
CA ARG A 701 -0.67 1.81 -9.59
C ARG A 701 0.28 2.27 -10.69
N ARG A 702 1.56 2.48 -10.34
CA ARG A 702 2.62 2.57 -11.34
C ARG A 702 2.93 1.17 -11.91
N THR A 703 3.14 1.09 -13.21
CA THR A 703 3.36 -0.20 -13.91
C THR A 703 4.68 -0.89 -13.54
N ASP A 704 5.65 -0.12 -13.04
CA ASP A 704 6.94 -0.61 -12.55
C ASP A 704 6.95 -1.02 -11.07
N SER A 705 5.80 -0.95 -10.39
CA SER A 705 5.67 -1.42 -9.01
C SER A 705 5.96 -2.92 -8.90
N PRO A 706 6.65 -3.38 -7.83
CA PRO A 706 7.15 -4.75 -7.74
C PRO A 706 6.08 -5.81 -7.60
N ASP A 707 4.92 -5.47 -7.06
CA ASP A 707 3.82 -6.40 -6.81
C ASP A 707 2.45 -5.71 -6.87
N TRP A 708 1.40 -6.44 -6.45
CA TRP A 708 0.02 -5.99 -6.34
C TRP A 708 -0.52 -5.33 -7.61
N ASN A 709 -0.57 -6.09 -8.69
CA ASN A 709 -0.79 -5.60 -10.04
C ASN A 709 -2.25 -5.50 -10.50
N ASN A 710 -3.24 -5.70 -9.62
CA ASN A 710 -4.67 -5.75 -9.94
C ASN A 710 -5.38 -4.38 -9.86
N ALA A 711 -4.66 -3.28 -10.08
CA ALA A 711 -5.20 -1.94 -9.98
C ALA A 711 -6.20 -1.60 -11.10
N PHE A 712 -7.14 -0.71 -10.77
CA PHE A 712 -8.11 -0.13 -11.70
C PHE A 712 -7.41 0.75 -12.76
N ILE A 713 -6.53 1.66 -12.32
CA ILE A 713 -5.75 2.57 -13.18
C ILE A 713 -4.28 2.22 -13.08
N ASN A 714 -3.65 1.94 -14.21
CA ASN A 714 -2.24 1.59 -14.31
C ASN A 714 -1.51 2.66 -15.13
N PHE A 715 -0.50 3.29 -14.59
CA PHE A 715 0.19 4.41 -15.22
C PHE A 715 1.71 4.26 -15.20
N ASP A 716 2.38 4.96 -16.12
CA ASP A 716 3.81 5.20 -16.09
C ASP A 716 4.11 6.73 -16.12
N TYR A 717 5.34 7.10 -16.35
CA TYR A 717 5.73 8.51 -16.43
C TYR A 717 5.09 9.27 -17.62
N LYS A 718 4.49 8.57 -18.57
CA LYS A 718 4.03 9.12 -19.86
C LYS A 718 2.54 8.93 -20.10
N ASP A 719 1.98 7.79 -19.68
CA ASP A 719 0.67 7.33 -20.14
C ASP A 719 0.00 6.43 -19.09
N LEU A 720 -1.24 6.03 -19.35
CA LEU A 720 -1.99 5.09 -18.52
C LEU A 720 -2.87 4.16 -19.35
N PHE A 721 -3.28 3.05 -18.73
CA PHE A 721 -4.39 2.22 -19.19
C PHE A 721 -5.28 1.83 -18.01
N VAL A 722 -6.53 1.52 -18.30
CA VAL A 722 -7.51 1.05 -17.30
C VAL A 722 -7.73 -0.45 -17.42
N ALA A 723 -7.91 -1.13 -16.28
CA ALA A 723 -8.13 -2.56 -16.25
C ALA A 723 -9.63 -2.93 -16.43
N PRO A 724 -9.96 -4.21 -16.67
CA PRO A 724 -11.34 -4.62 -16.90
C PRO A 724 -12.29 -4.38 -15.73
N ASN A 725 -11.80 -4.43 -14.47
CA ASN A 725 -12.60 -4.06 -13.29
C ASN A 725 -13.01 -2.57 -13.29
N TYR A 726 -12.12 -1.67 -13.73
CA TYR A 726 -12.45 -0.28 -13.94
C TYR A 726 -13.60 -0.14 -14.96
N GLN A 727 -13.44 -0.75 -16.14
CA GLN A 727 -14.39 -0.61 -17.25
C GLN A 727 -15.80 -1.10 -16.88
N VAL A 728 -15.90 -2.22 -16.17
CA VAL A 728 -17.18 -2.74 -15.70
C VAL A 728 -17.76 -1.85 -14.60
N THR A 729 -16.95 -1.37 -13.66
CA THR A 729 -17.41 -0.46 -12.61
C THR A 729 -17.93 0.85 -13.19
N GLU A 730 -17.21 1.43 -14.16
CA GLU A 730 -17.63 2.62 -14.90
C GLU A 730 -18.96 2.39 -15.63
N LEU A 731 -19.13 1.28 -16.35
CA LEU A 731 -20.36 0.93 -17.03
C LEU A 731 -21.53 0.78 -16.04
N TRP A 732 -21.30 0.14 -14.90
CA TRP A 732 -22.30 -0.02 -13.83
C TRP A 732 -22.73 1.32 -13.24
N TYR A 733 -21.77 2.23 -12.98
CA TYR A 733 -22.06 3.55 -12.46
C TYR A 733 -22.76 4.44 -13.47
N ASN A 734 -22.37 4.42 -14.74
CA ASN A 734 -23.04 5.19 -15.81
C ASN A 734 -24.50 4.80 -16.00
N HIS A 735 -24.88 3.60 -15.53
CA HIS A 735 -26.25 3.11 -15.48
C HIS A 735 -26.76 2.96 -14.03
N PHE A 736 -26.23 3.77 -13.12
CA PHE A 736 -26.69 3.74 -11.73
C PHE A 736 -28.10 4.30 -11.62
N SER A 737 -28.92 3.63 -10.81
CA SER A 737 -30.16 4.17 -10.27
C SER A 737 -30.36 3.66 -8.86
N LYS A 738 -30.76 4.55 -7.98
CA LYS A 738 -31.03 4.21 -6.58
C LYS A 738 -32.27 3.33 -6.36
N TYR A 739 -33.17 3.20 -7.34
CA TYR A 739 -34.41 2.48 -7.18
C TYR A 739 -34.27 1.02 -7.60
N ARG A 740 -34.00 0.14 -6.64
CA ARG A 740 -33.93 -1.29 -6.91
C ARG A 740 -35.33 -1.84 -7.21
N LEU A 741 -35.42 -2.73 -8.20
CA LEU A 741 -36.63 -3.48 -8.51
C LEU A 741 -36.52 -4.92 -8.03
N ALA A 742 -37.65 -5.51 -7.63
CA ALA A 742 -37.75 -6.93 -7.41
C ALA A 742 -38.02 -7.68 -8.73
N PHE A 743 -37.49 -8.88 -8.82
CA PHE A 743 -37.85 -9.82 -9.87
C PHE A 743 -38.08 -11.22 -9.27
N GLU A 744 -38.90 -12.02 -9.97
CA GLU A 744 -39.13 -13.43 -9.65
C GLU A 744 -38.65 -14.28 -10.83
N GLY A 745 -38.27 -15.50 -10.55
CA GLY A 745 -37.77 -16.47 -11.54
C GLY A 745 -36.34 -16.96 -11.22
N GLU A 746 -35.89 -17.88 -12.05
CA GLU A 746 -34.57 -18.48 -11.93
C GLU A 746 -33.58 -17.77 -12.87
N THR A 747 -32.46 -17.32 -12.36
CA THR A 747 -31.42 -16.69 -13.16
C THR A 747 -30.37 -17.67 -13.67
N GLY A 748 -30.38 -18.92 -13.19
CA GLY A 748 -29.36 -19.92 -13.49
C GLY A 748 -27.97 -19.42 -13.05
N ASP A 749 -27.04 -19.43 -13.96
CA ASP A 749 -25.66 -18.98 -13.72
C ASP A 749 -25.49 -17.45 -13.93
N LEU A 750 -26.54 -16.74 -14.38
CA LEU A 750 -26.46 -15.28 -14.52
C LEU A 750 -26.50 -14.58 -13.18
N SER A 751 -25.57 -13.64 -12.98
CA SER A 751 -25.71 -12.62 -11.96
C SER A 751 -26.55 -11.45 -12.51
N VAL A 752 -27.63 -11.11 -11.81
CA VAL A 752 -28.62 -10.11 -12.27
C VAL A 752 -28.87 -9.09 -11.16
N SER A 753 -28.83 -7.80 -11.51
CA SER A 753 -29.39 -6.69 -10.72
C SER A 753 -30.38 -5.92 -11.56
N THR A 754 -31.49 -5.46 -10.97
CA THR A 754 -32.53 -4.73 -11.68
C THR A 754 -32.88 -3.44 -10.95
N THR A 755 -32.89 -2.34 -11.70
CA THR A 755 -33.25 -1.01 -11.20
C THR A 755 -34.20 -0.29 -12.13
N MET A 756 -34.83 0.77 -11.64
CA MET A 756 -35.73 1.65 -12.43
C MET A 756 -35.06 3.00 -12.60
N GLU A 757 -35.03 3.53 -13.81
CA GLU A 757 -34.62 4.91 -14.05
C GLU A 757 -35.38 5.88 -13.12
N GLU A 758 -34.71 6.92 -12.63
CA GLU A 758 -35.31 7.85 -11.64
C GLU A 758 -36.57 8.53 -12.11
N ASN A 759 -36.67 8.78 -13.40
CA ASN A 759 -37.85 9.35 -14.04
C ASN A 759 -38.95 8.31 -14.31
N GLY A 760 -38.72 7.02 -14.00
CA GLY A 760 -39.67 5.93 -14.24
C GLY A 760 -39.83 5.48 -15.69
N SER A 761 -39.04 6.04 -16.63
CA SER A 761 -39.20 5.78 -18.08
C SER A 761 -38.62 4.43 -18.53
N GLY A 762 -37.75 3.83 -17.73
CA GLY A 762 -37.07 2.63 -18.12
C GLY A 762 -36.71 1.69 -16.95
N VAL A 763 -36.37 0.50 -17.32
CA VAL A 763 -35.79 -0.52 -16.42
C VAL A 763 -34.36 -0.84 -16.88
N ILE A 764 -33.45 -0.86 -15.94
CA ILE A 764 -32.05 -1.20 -16.15
C ILE A 764 -31.82 -2.61 -15.61
N VAL A 765 -31.19 -3.47 -16.40
CA VAL A 765 -30.87 -4.85 -16.04
C VAL A 765 -29.36 -5.03 -16.22
N LYS A 766 -28.64 -5.15 -15.10
CA LYS A 766 -27.20 -5.41 -15.08
C LYS A 766 -26.96 -6.91 -15.04
N LEU A 767 -26.15 -7.41 -15.96
CA LEU A 767 -26.01 -8.83 -16.27
C LEU A 767 -24.55 -9.25 -16.28
N VAL A 768 -24.23 -10.36 -15.61
CA VAL A 768 -22.94 -11.05 -15.77
C VAL A 768 -23.18 -12.51 -16.09
N ASN A 769 -22.66 -12.97 -17.22
CA ASN A 769 -22.57 -14.38 -17.58
C ASN A 769 -21.12 -14.85 -17.36
N PRO A 770 -20.80 -15.52 -16.26
CA PRO A 770 -19.44 -15.98 -15.98
C PRO A 770 -19.11 -17.32 -16.65
N THR A 771 -20.07 -17.90 -17.43
CA THR A 771 -19.90 -19.23 -18.05
C THR A 771 -19.37 -19.14 -19.47
N GLU A 772 -18.87 -20.25 -20.00
CA GLU A 772 -18.41 -20.37 -21.40
C GLU A 772 -19.56 -20.62 -22.40
N ASN A 773 -20.83 -20.60 -21.93
CA ASN A 773 -21.99 -20.85 -22.77
C ASN A 773 -22.87 -19.60 -22.86
N PRO A 774 -23.48 -19.33 -24.03
CA PRO A 774 -24.47 -18.27 -24.13
C PRO A 774 -25.74 -18.65 -23.37
N ILE A 775 -26.39 -17.65 -22.77
CA ILE A 775 -27.64 -17.83 -22.00
C ILE A 775 -28.74 -16.97 -22.64
N GLU A 776 -29.87 -17.57 -23.01
CA GLU A 776 -31.04 -16.86 -23.44
C GLU A 776 -31.85 -16.38 -22.20
N LEU A 777 -31.85 -15.07 -21.95
CA LEU A 777 -32.62 -14.46 -20.89
C LEU A 777 -33.94 -13.92 -21.46
N VAL A 778 -35.05 -14.40 -20.90
CA VAL A 778 -36.38 -13.88 -21.18
C VAL A 778 -36.85 -13.01 -20.02
N ILE A 779 -37.22 -11.76 -20.32
CA ILE A 779 -37.64 -10.77 -19.33
C ILE A 779 -39.09 -10.41 -19.60
N ASN A 780 -39.94 -10.69 -18.65
CA ASN A 780 -41.32 -10.19 -18.62
C ASN A 780 -41.42 -9.06 -17.59
N GLY A 781 -42.32 -8.13 -17.82
CA GLY A 781 -42.51 -7.07 -16.83
C GLY A 781 -43.97 -6.62 -16.82
N ASP A 782 -44.36 -5.86 -15.82
CA ASP A 782 -45.70 -5.30 -15.60
C ASP A 782 -45.93 -3.97 -16.35
N TRP A 783 -45.15 -3.70 -17.39
CA TRP A 783 -45.28 -2.56 -18.31
C TRP A 783 -46.23 -2.87 -19.44
N GLU A 784 -46.90 -1.81 -19.97
CA GLU A 784 -47.89 -1.93 -21.05
C GLU A 784 -47.25 -2.14 -22.42
N LYS A 785 -46.06 -1.58 -22.65
CA LYS A 785 -45.32 -1.64 -23.91
C LYS A 785 -43.85 -1.46 -23.70
N VAL A 786 -43.04 -2.05 -24.55
CA VAL A 786 -41.60 -1.75 -24.70
C VAL A 786 -41.37 -0.93 -25.95
N SER A 787 -40.85 0.30 -25.80
CA SER A 787 -40.62 1.22 -26.93
C SER A 787 -39.22 1.00 -27.56
N GLY A 788 -38.30 0.38 -26.82
CA GLY A 788 -36.96 0.06 -27.31
C GLY A 788 -36.07 -0.55 -26.27
N THR A 789 -34.94 -1.08 -26.71
CA THR A 789 -33.87 -1.64 -25.84
C THR A 789 -32.53 -1.15 -26.28
N ASP A 790 -31.60 -1.04 -25.36
CA ASP A 790 -30.21 -0.74 -25.58
C ASP A 790 -29.37 -1.67 -24.73
N TYR A 791 -28.32 -2.29 -25.28
CA TYR A 791 -27.45 -3.22 -24.54
C TYR A 791 -26.00 -2.85 -24.76
N GLU A 792 -25.34 -2.45 -23.69
CA GLU A 792 -23.91 -2.13 -23.65
C GLU A 792 -23.19 -3.20 -22.85
N TYR A 793 -22.15 -3.82 -23.43
CA TYR A 793 -21.54 -4.97 -22.81
C TYR A 793 -20.09 -5.22 -23.25
N PHE A 794 -19.35 -5.92 -22.40
CA PHE A 794 -18.03 -6.45 -22.67
C PHE A 794 -18.14 -7.98 -22.83
N ALA A 795 -17.51 -8.51 -23.87
CA ALA A 795 -17.42 -9.94 -24.15
C ALA A 795 -16.14 -10.21 -24.97
N PRO A 796 -14.97 -10.22 -24.34
CA PRO A 796 -13.68 -10.37 -25.07
C PRO A 796 -13.41 -11.80 -25.55
N GLY A 797 -14.22 -12.79 -25.15
CA GLY A 797 -14.18 -14.16 -25.64
C GLY A 797 -13.19 -15.07 -24.90
N SER A 798 -12.39 -14.56 -24.00
CA SER A 798 -11.48 -15.36 -23.15
C SER A 798 -11.27 -14.69 -21.80
N LEU A 799 -11.11 -15.51 -20.75
CA LEU A 799 -10.81 -15.07 -19.40
C LEU A 799 -9.43 -14.39 -19.24
N THR A 800 -8.50 -14.64 -20.15
CA THR A 800 -7.11 -14.18 -20.06
C THR A 800 -6.83 -12.88 -20.83
N VAL A 801 -7.85 -12.30 -21.47
CA VAL A 801 -7.70 -10.98 -22.13
C VAL A 801 -7.53 -9.90 -21.09
N ALA A 802 -6.51 -9.05 -21.29
CA ALA A 802 -6.20 -7.92 -20.42
C ALA A 802 -5.84 -6.69 -21.25
N ASN A 803 -6.18 -5.51 -20.73
CA ASN A 803 -5.65 -4.26 -21.26
C ASN A 803 -4.20 -4.06 -20.81
N SER A 804 -3.43 -3.34 -21.60
CA SER A 804 -2.02 -3.01 -21.35
C SER A 804 -1.66 -1.66 -21.95
N MET A 805 -0.44 -1.17 -21.70
CA MET A 805 0.07 0.05 -22.37
C MET A 805 0.08 -0.08 -23.89
N GLU A 806 0.40 -1.26 -24.43
CA GLU A 806 0.48 -1.53 -25.87
C GLU A 806 -0.91 -1.72 -26.49
N ASN A 807 -1.88 -2.19 -25.69
CA ASN A 807 -3.25 -2.42 -26.15
C ASN A 807 -4.27 -2.07 -25.06
N LYS A 808 -4.61 -0.78 -24.99
CA LYS A 808 -5.52 -0.26 -23.97
C LYS A 808 -6.98 -0.70 -24.13
N ASN A 809 -7.34 -1.22 -25.30
CA ASN A 809 -8.70 -1.61 -25.66
C ASN A 809 -8.81 -3.09 -26.06
N ALA A 810 -7.99 -3.96 -25.47
CA ALA A 810 -8.12 -5.40 -25.65
C ALA A 810 -9.51 -5.90 -25.19
N VAL A 811 -10.04 -5.28 -24.12
CA VAL A 811 -11.42 -5.43 -23.66
C VAL A 811 -12.20 -4.19 -24.13
N ALA A 812 -12.97 -4.37 -25.20
CA ALA A 812 -13.70 -3.29 -25.85
C ALA A 812 -15.21 -3.35 -25.56
N LEU A 813 -15.81 -2.18 -25.34
CA LEU A 813 -17.27 -2.04 -25.19
C LEU A 813 -17.97 -2.37 -26.50
N LYS A 814 -19.04 -3.15 -26.42
CA LYS A 814 -19.90 -3.53 -27.52
C LYS A 814 -21.32 -3.00 -27.29
N HIS A 815 -22.04 -2.79 -28.39
CA HIS A 815 -23.44 -2.38 -28.35
C HIS A 815 -24.32 -3.40 -29.05
N GLY A 816 -25.50 -3.63 -28.50
CA GLY A 816 -26.48 -4.57 -29.02
C GLY A 816 -27.90 -4.17 -28.67
N ARG A 817 -28.84 -5.02 -29.00
CA ARG A 817 -30.25 -4.84 -28.66
C ARG A 817 -30.91 -6.18 -28.35
N ALA A 818 -31.86 -6.17 -27.42
CA ALA A 818 -32.70 -7.32 -27.17
C ALA A 818 -33.86 -7.38 -28.18
N ARG A 819 -34.36 -8.58 -28.44
CA ARG A 819 -35.59 -8.77 -29.22
C ARG A 819 -36.82 -8.42 -28.36
N VAL A 820 -37.74 -7.68 -28.92
CA VAL A 820 -38.97 -7.28 -28.24
C VAL A 820 -40.18 -7.96 -28.95
N ASN A 821 -40.99 -8.62 -28.15
CA ASN A 821 -42.26 -9.21 -28.60
C ASN A 821 -43.40 -8.78 -27.63
N GLY A 822 -44.05 -7.70 -27.98
CA GLY A 822 -45.06 -7.07 -27.12
C GLY A 822 -44.42 -6.48 -25.85
N THR A 823 -44.72 -7.08 -24.72
CA THR A 823 -44.13 -6.72 -23.40
C THR A 823 -42.93 -7.59 -23.01
N GLN A 824 -42.68 -8.64 -23.77
CA GLN A 824 -41.57 -9.55 -23.50
C GLN A 824 -40.27 -9.09 -24.19
N VAL A 825 -39.15 -9.13 -23.45
CA VAL A 825 -37.83 -8.82 -23.96
C VAL A 825 -36.97 -10.08 -23.87
N THR A 826 -36.29 -10.44 -24.97
CA THR A 826 -35.41 -11.62 -25.03
C THR A 826 -34.02 -11.18 -25.44
N LEU A 827 -33.04 -11.49 -24.62
CA LEU A 827 -31.60 -11.20 -24.83
C LEU A 827 -30.79 -12.50 -24.82
N THR A 828 -29.93 -12.68 -25.81
CA THR A 828 -28.85 -13.67 -25.70
C THR A 828 -27.67 -13.00 -25.01
N VAL A 829 -27.34 -13.45 -23.81
CA VAL A 829 -26.19 -12.98 -23.04
C VAL A 829 -24.97 -13.82 -23.45
N ASP A 830 -24.00 -13.18 -24.06
CA ASP A 830 -22.80 -13.83 -24.57
C ASP A 830 -22.02 -14.58 -23.46
N PRO A 831 -21.24 -15.61 -23.81
CA PRO A 831 -20.32 -16.25 -22.85
C PRO A 831 -19.31 -15.26 -22.28
N LEU A 832 -18.93 -15.45 -21.03
CA LEU A 832 -17.89 -14.65 -20.35
C LEU A 832 -18.11 -13.14 -20.55
N SER A 833 -19.33 -12.68 -20.30
CA SER A 833 -19.71 -11.28 -20.56
C SER A 833 -20.28 -10.57 -19.33
N ALA A 834 -20.12 -9.23 -19.33
CA ALA A 834 -20.73 -8.33 -18.38
C ALA A 834 -21.34 -7.14 -19.13
N GLY A 835 -22.59 -6.77 -18.82
CA GLY A 835 -23.25 -5.68 -19.54
C GLY A 835 -24.53 -5.17 -18.89
N VAL A 836 -25.05 -4.11 -19.45
CA VAL A 836 -26.22 -3.41 -18.98
C VAL A 836 -27.27 -3.30 -20.10
N LEU A 837 -28.43 -3.86 -19.85
CA LEU A 837 -29.59 -3.74 -20.74
C LEU A 837 -30.56 -2.68 -20.20
N THR A 838 -30.80 -1.65 -20.98
CA THR A 838 -31.84 -0.66 -20.72
C THR A 838 -33.11 -1.00 -21.52
N ILE A 839 -34.25 -1.13 -20.84
CA ILE A 839 -35.56 -1.38 -21.42
C ILE A 839 -36.39 -0.11 -21.27
N ARG A 840 -36.73 0.54 -22.38
CA ARG A 840 -37.57 1.76 -22.38
C ARG A 840 -39.04 1.36 -22.45
N LYS A 841 -39.82 1.88 -21.50
CA LYS A 841 -41.28 1.62 -21.40
C LYS A 841 -42.13 2.56 -22.26
#